data_4e1c3570e6c4c3245aad84140b6a3131
#
_entry.id   4e1c3570e6c4c3245aad84140b6a3131
#
_cell.length_a   1.000
_cell.length_b   1.000
_cell.length_c   1.000
_cell.angle_alpha   90.00
_cell.angle_beta   90.00
_cell.angle_gamma   90.00
#
_symmetry.space_group_name_H-M   'P 1'
#
loop_
_entity.id
_entity.type
_entity.pdbx_description
1 polymer ?
#
loop_
_entity_poly.entity_id
_entity_poly.type
_entity_poly.pdbx_seq_one_letter_code
_entity_poly.pdbx_strand_id
1 'polypeptide(L)'
;MLIRFGLHLDGLDPTPPSTVLGEVTLGPQGLIGVLETNLGLPPVLDHPAERLMAYRSCLDEANDLTRFYHRSFQVDPINVAGTLLDWRARWYEAGWTGTFPSDGTDVAPRLRDMADVEILAKDRVPLTIGQRLQRIAADLGSRRTQIQKVILLDDPAELPAAWRAVLDQFEVEVAPGVSPTPNAAPGTDLHTIQTVLADLAARPEGRQLDKTRLNADGSFFVLRAVSRDISARAIAETLRDTADPAATVVIAEADGIILDNAFERSAVPRCGFQHYSRFRAVSQVLKLCLALLWEPINPHVLLQFLIHPLGPVPSPIRRALAEAVASEPGIGGRAWRTAIEDLDIHHLSNQAKDLDIHQIRRDIGYWFESARFPVDAAPLEILTERAQRCANWLAARLNTATDPGEQAMFRAAYAQAEALMNALKGLADQGQDHIAKIELDRLLDEVTRVQSDPNTFAEAGRVRATSHPGTIAQAVSQVIWWDLPAHPAELSYPWSQAELAELSRNGVELPSIGAQLERRSRLWRRPILNARQRFILVVHDSDQGYHPLWTQLTSVFENWAEVRLDEALLSGSCEVLPHLDVTTVGVAVQPLPTPKRWWELPVELAFEARDLESYSSLSKLFFHPHEWALTYVARLRTGRSEDLPDGPLLYGSLAHRLFENFFTYHDSEHDSERGSEHASGKPSGKSSWRDLHATDVREWLDEHLPTLIAQEAALLLEPGRGIDRQQVSATLERALVQLLEHLRAAGIQRVRTEYREEQAYLDINIRGAIDLLLTDATGQEIVVDAKWGGERYRGEEIEANRHLQLATYAYMRKTATGANRWPYAAYFIITSGNLLAPDDSVFPDAVVHPQAVDEDIADLWSRGESTYRWRREQLDAGHIEVNVAETEPTARSTAPQDALENDRGPDRFDDFTRLTGWNSFS
;
A
#
# COMPACT_ATOMS: atom_id res chain seq x y z
N MET A 1 49.70 -0.85 3.35
CA MET A 1 48.33 -0.41 3.69
C MET A 1 47.91 -1.17 4.94
N LEU A 2 47.29 -0.45 5.90
CA LEU A 2 46.71 -1.05 7.11
C LEU A 2 45.18 -1.13 6.89
N ILE A 3 44.62 -2.28 7.18
CA ILE A 3 43.16 -2.50 7.02
C ILE A 3 42.54 -2.73 8.40
N ARG A 4 41.51 -1.97 8.75
CA ARG A 4 40.59 -2.33 9.84
C ARG A 4 39.44 -3.13 9.23
N PHE A 5 39.25 -4.36 9.66
CA PHE A 5 38.26 -5.27 9.10
C PHE A 5 37.26 -5.76 10.15
N GLY A 6 36.00 -5.76 9.81
CA GLY A 6 34.94 -6.36 10.63
C GLY A 6 33.77 -6.84 9.77
N LEU A 7 33.14 -7.95 10.18
CA LEU A 7 32.06 -8.61 9.42
C LEU A 7 30.80 -7.74 9.26
N HIS A 8 30.65 -6.70 10.05
CA HIS A 8 29.45 -5.85 10.07
C HIS A 8 29.71 -4.41 9.59
N LEU A 9 30.82 -4.16 8.87
CA LEU A 9 31.27 -2.82 8.48
C LEU A 9 30.96 -2.43 7.03
N ASP A 10 30.18 -3.21 6.29
CA ASP A 10 29.72 -2.80 4.93
C ASP A 10 28.66 -1.69 4.95
N GLY A 11 28.19 -1.27 6.13
CA GLY A 11 27.25 -0.17 6.32
C GLY A 11 27.89 1.06 6.96
N LEU A 12 27.24 1.59 8.00
CA LEU A 12 27.75 2.72 8.76
C LEU A 12 28.92 2.30 9.66
N ASP A 13 30.04 2.99 9.50
CA ASP A 13 31.23 2.77 10.30
C ASP A 13 31.29 3.75 11.49
N PRO A 14 31.24 3.26 12.75
CA PRO A 14 31.37 4.09 13.95
C PRO A 14 32.80 4.45 14.30
N THR A 15 33.83 3.99 13.56
CA THR A 15 35.21 4.35 13.85
C THR A 15 35.47 5.83 13.58
N PRO A 16 36.33 6.50 14.36
CA PRO A 16 36.74 7.86 14.06
C PRO A 16 37.43 7.90 12.69
N PRO A 17 37.14 8.94 11.88
CA PRO A 17 37.80 9.07 10.58
C PRO A 17 39.32 9.10 10.79
N SER A 18 40.01 8.17 10.13
CA SER A 18 41.50 8.17 10.13
C SER A 18 42.01 9.25 9.17
N THR A 19 42.89 10.09 9.65
CA THR A 19 43.63 11.07 8.84
C THR A 19 44.95 10.52 8.32
N VAL A 20 45.23 9.25 8.58
CA VAL A 20 46.47 8.60 8.20
C VAL A 20 46.36 7.99 6.80
N LEU A 21 47.21 8.44 5.88
CA LEU A 21 47.27 7.83 4.55
C LEU A 21 47.70 6.35 4.65
N GLY A 22 47.01 5.49 3.90
CA GLY A 22 47.30 4.07 3.87
C GLY A 22 46.57 3.25 4.93
N GLU A 23 45.63 3.84 5.67
CA GLU A 23 44.70 3.12 6.56
C GLU A 23 43.28 3.20 6.01
N VAL A 24 42.54 2.06 6.02
CA VAL A 24 41.17 1.97 5.55
C VAL A 24 40.36 1.00 6.42
N THR A 25 39.11 1.37 6.70
CA THR A 25 38.13 0.48 7.37
C THR A 25 37.21 -0.16 6.33
N LEU A 26 37.08 -1.47 6.37
CA LEU A 26 36.39 -2.27 5.38
C LEU A 26 35.50 -3.35 6.04
N GLY A 27 34.34 -3.55 5.50
CA GLY A 27 33.51 -4.73 5.69
C GLY A 27 33.84 -5.84 4.68
N PRO A 28 33.05 -6.92 4.67
CA PRO A 28 33.25 -8.07 3.79
C PRO A 28 33.38 -7.72 2.31
N GLN A 29 32.45 -6.93 1.76
CA GLN A 29 32.46 -6.54 0.34
C GLN A 29 33.67 -5.67 0.02
N GLY A 30 33.98 -4.72 0.90
CA GLY A 30 35.13 -3.83 0.75
C GLY A 30 36.45 -4.59 0.75
N LEU A 31 36.67 -5.53 1.67
CA LEU A 31 37.90 -6.33 1.75
C LEU A 31 38.04 -7.25 0.54
N ILE A 32 36.99 -7.95 0.15
CA ILE A 32 36.99 -8.81 -1.07
C ILE A 32 37.35 -7.97 -2.30
N GLY A 33 36.72 -6.82 -2.49
CA GLY A 33 36.99 -5.94 -3.63
C GLY A 33 38.44 -5.42 -3.69
N VAL A 34 39.02 -5.06 -2.54
CA VAL A 34 40.42 -4.67 -2.42
C VAL A 34 41.36 -5.86 -2.74
N LEU A 35 41.06 -7.06 -2.23
CA LEU A 35 41.88 -8.24 -2.48
C LEU A 35 41.80 -8.68 -3.94
N GLU A 36 40.62 -8.76 -4.52
CA GLU A 36 40.43 -9.09 -5.94
C GLU A 36 41.17 -8.10 -6.85
N THR A 37 41.09 -6.80 -6.54
CA THR A 37 41.80 -5.76 -7.31
C THR A 37 43.32 -5.94 -7.21
N ASN A 38 43.84 -6.16 -5.99
CA ASN A 38 45.28 -6.38 -5.79
C ASN A 38 45.79 -7.66 -6.49
N LEU A 39 44.98 -8.67 -6.55
CA LEU A 39 45.31 -9.95 -7.18
C LEU A 39 45.03 -10.00 -8.68
N GLY A 40 44.42 -8.93 -9.23
CA GLY A 40 44.01 -8.89 -10.64
C GLY A 40 42.92 -9.91 -10.98
N LEU A 41 42.10 -10.26 -10.00
CA LEU A 41 40.93 -11.13 -10.20
C LEU A 41 39.77 -10.33 -10.81
N PRO A 42 39.02 -10.90 -11.77
CA PRO A 42 37.87 -10.22 -12.31
C PRO A 42 36.80 -10.06 -11.22
N PRO A 43 36.15 -8.89 -11.14
CA PRO A 43 35.07 -8.68 -10.19
C PRO A 43 33.88 -9.57 -10.59
N VAL A 44 33.18 -10.08 -9.59
CA VAL A 44 31.92 -10.79 -9.79
C VAL A 44 30.81 -9.75 -9.83
N LEU A 45 30.33 -9.48 -11.05
CA LEU A 45 29.19 -8.63 -11.31
C LEU A 45 27.96 -9.53 -11.42
N ASP A 46 27.14 -9.58 -10.41
CA ASP A 46 25.89 -10.31 -10.45
C ASP A 46 24.79 -9.57 -9.70
N HIS A 47 23.56 -9.84 -10.11
CA HIS A 47 22.38 -9.42 -9.38
C HIS A 47 21.82 -10.61 -8.60
N PRO A 48 21.33 -10.43 -7.35
CA PRO A 48 20.74 -11.52 -6.56
C PRO A 48 19.69 -12.33 -7.31
N ALA A 49 18.84 -11.68 -8.08
CA ALA A 49 17.81 -12.34 -8.89
C ALA A 49 18.41 -13.21 -10.01
N GLU A 50 19.47 -12.76 -10.69
CA GLU A 50 20.16 -13.55 -11.73
C GLU A 50 20.80 -14.80 -11.12
N ARG A 51 21.45 -14.66 -9.97
CA ARG A 51 22.01 -15.78 -9.21
C ARG A 51 20.94 -16.78 -8.80
N LEU A 52 19.81 -16.30 -8.29
CA LEU A 52 18.68 -17.11 -7.90
C LEU A 52 18.11 -17.91 -9.08
N MET A 53 17.92 -17.25 -10.22
CA MET A 53 17.37 -17.88 -11.42
C MET A 53 18.34 -18.90 -12.04
N ALA A 54 19.64 -18.60 -12.05
CA ALA A 54 20.66 -19.55 -12.50
C ALA A 54 20.65 -20.83 -11.62
N TYR A 55 20.53 -20.67 -10.28
CA TYR A 55 20.47 -21.80 -9.37
C TYR A 55 19.15 -22.58 -9.48
N ARG A 56 18.02 -21.90 -9.64
CA ARG A 56 16.72 -22.54 -9.93
C ARG A 56 16.80 -23.45 -11.16
N SER A 57 17.46 -22.98 -12.22
CA SER A 57 17.67 -23.79 -13.42
C SER A 57 18.50 -25.07 -13.14
N CYS A 58 19.55 -24.95 -12.33
CA CYS A 58 20.35 -26.13 -11.95
C CYS A 58 19.53 -27.15 -11.13
N LEU A 59 18.66 -26.61 -10.23
CA LEU A 59 17.74 -27.47 -9.48
C LEU A 59 16.73 -28.16 -10.36
N ASP A 60 16.17 -27.46 -11.35
CA ASP A 60 15.18 -28.00 -12.28
C ASP A 60 15.80 -29.14 -13.15
N GLU A 61 16.99 -28.89 -13.71
CA GLU A 61 17.74 -29.89 -14.51
C GLU A 61 18.12 -31.14 -13.71
N ALA A 62 18.48 -30.97 -12.41
CA ALA A 62 18.81 -32.05 -11.52
C ALA A 62 17.59 -32.73 -10.87
N ASN A 63 16.38 -32.22 -11.10
CA ASN A 63 15.18 -32.61 -10.39
C ASN A 63 14.63 -33.93 -10.90
N ASP A 64 14.40 -34.85 -9.96
CA ASP A 64 13.68 -36.10 -10.20
C ASP A 64 12.87 -36.50 -8.94
N LEU A 65 12.03 -37.55 -9.04
CA LEU A 65 11.15 -38.00 -7.96
C LEU A 65 11.88 -38.41 -6.68
N THR A 66 13.19 -38.65 -6.73
CA THR A 66 14.00 -39.12 -5.59
C THR A 66 14.60 -37.96 -4.79
N ARG A 67 14.65 -36.77 -5.35
CA ARG A 67 15.24 -35.58 -4.72
C ARG A 67 14.41 -35.10 -3.51
N PHE A 68 15.09 -34.77 -2.41
CA PHE A 68 14.43 -34.36 -1.19
C PHE A 68 13.58 -33.05 -1.38
N TYR A 69 13.99 -32.23 -2.33
CA TYR A 69 13.30 -30.96 -2.63
C TYR A 69 12.19 -31.08 -3.69
N HIS A 70 12.06 -32.23 -4.38
CA HIS A 70 11.18 -32.40 -5.54
C HIS A 70 9.75 -31.84 -5.31
N ARG A 71 9.07 -32.31 -4.25
CA ARG A 71 7.68 -31.92 -3.97
C ARG A 71 7.53 -30.42 -3.67
N SER A 72 8.43 -29.89 -2.87
CA SER A 72 8.42 -28.45 -2.53
C SER A 72 8.76 -27.59 -3.73
N PHE A 73 9.69 -28.04 -4.57
CA PHE A 73 10.09 -27.37 -5.80
C PHE A 73 8.97 -27.31 -6.84
N GLN A 74 8.12 -28.32 -6.93
CA GLN A 74 6.94 -28.29 -7.79
C GLN A 74 5.90 -27.25 -7.34
N VAL A 75 5.85 -26.93 -6.05
CA VAL A 75 4.88 -25.97 -5.49
C VAL A 75 5.41 -24.54 -5.53
N ASP A 76 6.67 -24.32 -5.15
CA ASP A 76 7.29 -22.99 -5.09
C ASP A 76 8.78 -23.07 -5.47
N PRO A 77 9.08 -23.12 -6.78
CA PRO A 77 10.47 -23.31 -7.26
C PRO A 77 11.41 -22.19 -6.83
N ILE A 78 10.92 -20.95 -6.77
CA ILE A 78 11.74 -19.77 -6.46
C ILE A 78 12.14 -19.74 -4.98
N ASN A 79 11.20 -19.94 -4.07
CA ASN A 79 11.53 -19.97 -2.63
C ASN A 79 12.42 -21.16 -2.26
N VAL A 80 12.19 -22.34 -2.88
CA VAL A 80 13.06 -23.50 -2.68
C VAL A 80 14.47 -23.21 -3.19
N ALA A 81 14.58 -22.64 -4.39
CA ALA A 81 15.87 -22.24 -4.95
C ALA A 81 16.57 -21.21 -4.04
N GLY A 82 15.87 -20.20 -3.55
CA GLY A 82 16.43 -19.23 -2.61
C GLY A 82 16.93 -19.86 -1.32
N THR A 83 16.14 -20.74 -0.71
CA THR A 83 16.50 -21.46 0.51
C THR A 83 17.76 -22.33 0.32
N LEU A 84 17.79 -23.10 -0.76
CA LEU A 84 18.94 -23.98 -1.04
C LEU A 84 20.18 -23.22 -1.50
N LEU A 85 20.01 -22.08 -2.17
CA LEU A 85 21.11 -21.17 -2.51
C LEU A 85 21.75 -20.56 -1.25
N ASP A 86 20.93 -20.20 -0.25
CA ASP A 86 21.42 -19.73 1.05
C ASP A 86 22.20 -20.84 1.80
N TRP A 87 21.72 -22.10 1.74
CA TRP A 87 22.46 -23.23 2.31
C TRP A 87 23.82 -23.40 1.62
N ARG A 88 23.82 -23.36 0.30
CA ARG A 88 25.03 -23.42 -0.52
C ARG A 88 26.03 -22.33 -0.14
N ALA A 89 25.58 -21.08 -0.02
CA ALA A 89 26.43 -19.95 0.34
C ALA A 89 27.04 -20.12 1.73
N ARG A 90 26.25 -20.53 2.74
CA ARG A 90 26.72 -20.79 4.11
C ARG A 90 27.73 -21.92 4.17
N TRP A 91 27.53 -23.00 3.40
CA TRP A 91 28.50 -24.11 3.37
C TRP A 91 29.84 -23.68 2.78
N TYR A 92 29.85 -22.89 1.69
CA TYR A 92 31.07 -22.34 1.13
C TYR A 92 31.79 -21.42 2.09
N GLU A 93 31.11 -20.59 2.83
CA GLU A 93 31.71 -19.77 3.87
C GLU A 93 32.26 -20.62 5.03
N ALA A 94 31.58 -21.71 5.35
CA ALA A 94 31.97 -22.65 6.40
C ALA A 94 33.08 -23.62 5.97
N GLY A 95 33.60 -23.55 4.74
CA GLY A 95 34.74 -24.33 4.26
C GLY A 95 34.41 -25.42 3.23
N TRP A 96 33.15 -25.56 2.78
CA TRP A 96 32.79 -26.53 1.73
C TRP A 96 33.53 -26.22 0.43
N THR A 97 33.96 -27.29 -0.26
CA THR A 97 34.67 -27.19 -1.55
C THR A 97 33.79 -27.54 -2.78
N GLY A 98 32.50 -27.74 -2.57
CA GLY A 98 31.55 -28.12 -3.63
C GLY A 98 31.37 -29.63 -3.81
N THR A 99 32.11 -30.45 -3.08
CA THR A 99 32.00 -31.90 -3.15
C THR A 99 32.10 -32.54 -1.75
N PHE A 100 31.60 -33.77 -1.60
CA PHE A 100 31.88 -34.61 -0.45
C PHE A 100 32.81 -35.75 -0.87
N PRO A 101 33.79 -36.15 -0.05
CA PRO A 101 34.68 -37.24 -0.37
C PRO A 101 33.93 -38.54 -0.64
N SER A 102 34.31 -39.27 -1.68
CA SER A 102 33.72 -40.58 -2.07
C SER A 102 34.47 -41.75 -1.43
N ASP A 103 34.72 -41.68 -0.13
CA ASP A 103 35.47 -42.72 0.62
C ASP A 103 34.61 -43.94 1.03
N GLY A 104 33.46 -44.13 0.43
CA GLY A 104 32.56 -45.25 0.70
C GLY A 104 31.65 -45.08 1.91
N THR A 105 31.68 -43.95 2.59
CA THR A 105 30.66 -43.56 3.60
C THR A 105 29.40 -43.12 2.92
N ASP A 106 28.25 -43.61 3.39
CA ASP A 106 26.94 -43.26 2.80
C ASP A 106 26.57 -41.84 3.25
N VAL A 107 26.72 -40.87 2.35
CA VAL A 107 26.39 -39.46 2.58
C VAL A 107 24.86 -39.32 2.72
N ALA A 108 24.41 -38.58 3.73
CA ALA A 108 23.00 -38.31 3.94
C ALA A 108 22.31 -37.80 2.66
N PRO A 109 21.10 -38.31 2.34
CA PRO A 109 20.46 -38.04 1.04
C PRO A 109 20.39 -36.58 0.67
N ARG A 110 20.01 -35.67 1.63
CA ARG A 110 19.92 -34.25 1.36
C ARG A 110 21.28 -33.61 1.04
N LEU A 111 22.36 -34.04 1.71
CA LEU A 111 23.70 -33.53 1.44
C LEU A 111 24.21 -34.01 0.07
N ARG A 112 23.89 -35.24 -0.30
CA ARG A 112 24.19 -35.81 -1.61
C ARG A 112 23.49 -35.05 -2.71
N ASP A 113 22.17 -34.83 -2.56
CA ASP A 113 21.37 -34.07 -3.53
C ASP A 113 21.93 -32.65 -3.76
N MET A 114 22.34 -31.96 -2.70
CA MET A 114 23.00 -30.66 -2.80
C MET A 114 24.33 -30.71 -3.56
N ALA A 115 25.14 -31.76 -3.34
CA ALA A 115 26.41 -31.95 -4.05
C ALA A 115 26.21 -32.28 -5.53
N ASP A 116 25.18 -33.07 -5.85
CA ASP A 116 24.80 -33.37 -7.25
C ASP A 116 24.38 -32.11 -8.00
N VAL A 117 23.57 -31.24 -7.37
CA VAL A 117 23.20 -29.94 -7.96
C VAL A 117 24.42 -29.06 -8.15
N GLU A 118 25.41 -29.10 -7.21
CA GLU A 118 26.61 -28.30 -7.31
C GLU A 118 27.47 -28.64 -8.53
N ILE A 119 27.42 -29.86 -9.02
CA ILE A 119 28.11 -30.23 -10.28
C ILE A 119 27.68 -29.32 -11.43
N LEU A 120 26.41 -28.96 -11.50
CA LEU A 120 25.87 -28.03 -12.50
C LEU A 120 26.09 -26.57 -12.08
N ALA A 121 25.89 -26.26 -10.80
CA ALA A 121 25.84 -24.92 -10.28
C ALA A 121 27.21 -24.19 -10.26
N LYS A 122 28.30 -24.94 -10.01
CA LYS A 122 29.66 -24.38 -9.85
C LYS A 122 30.11 -23.51 -11.02
N ASP A 123 29.69 -23.83 -12.24
CA ASP A 123 30.13 -23.17 -13.49
C ASP A 123 29.05 -22.23 -14.06
N ARG A 124 27.81 -22.32 -13.59
CA ARG A 124 26.67 -21.55 -14.11
C ARG A 124 26.19 -20.45 -13.16
N VAL A 125 26.36 -20.66 -11.86
CA VAL A 125 25.88 -19.74 -10.84
C VAL A 125 27.01 -18.81 -10.43
N PRO A 126 26.82 -17.48 -10.40
CA PRO A 126 27.82 -16.54 -9.95
C PRO A 126 28.41 -16.90 -8.58
N LEU A 127 29.70 -16.66 -8.40
CA LEU A 127 30.46 -17.09 -7.21
C LEU A 127 29.86 -16.47 -5.94
N THR A 128 29.68 -17.30 -4.91
CA THR A 128 29.31 -16.85 -3.56
C THR A 128 30.52 -16.18 -2.87
N ILE A 129 30.27 -15.47 -1.77
CA ILE A 129 31.34 -14.90 -0.92
C ILE A 129 32.35 -15.95 -0.53
N GLY A 130 31.90 -17.14 -0.08
CA GLY A 130 32.77 -18.23 0.29
C GLY A 130 33.68 -18.73 -0.85
N GLN A 131 33.13 -18.86 -2.06
CA GLN A 131 33.92 -19.25 -3.24
C GLN A 131 34.92 -18.17 -3.66
N ARG A 132 34.53 -16.89 -3.59
CA ARG A 132 35.44 -15.75 -3.84
C ARG A 132 36.60 -15.76 -2.86
N LEU A 133 36.35 -16.00 -1.56
CA LEU A 133 37.38 -16.13 -0.52
C LEU A 133 38.31 -17.32 -0.76
N GLN A 134 37.79 -18.48 -1.15
CA GLN A 134 38.61 -19.64 -1.51
C GLN A 134 39.55 -19.33 -2.67
N ARG A 135 39.03 -18.65 -3.71
CA ARG A 135 39.84 -18.22 -4.85
C ARG A 135 40.93 -17.21 -4.43
N ILE A 136 40.57 -16.22 -3.60
CA ILE A 136 41.50 -15.25 -3.05
C ILE A 136 42.58 -15.94 -2.20
N ALA A 137 42.22 -16.87 -1.32
CA ALA A 137 43.15 -17.61 -0.49
C ALA A 137 44.17 -18.42 -1.31
N ALA A 138 43.70 -19.05 -2.39
CA ALA A 138 44.57 -19.81 -3.31
C ALA A 138 45.59 -18.88 -4.02
N ASP A 139 45.18 -17.71 -4.47
CA ASP A 139 46.06 -16.79 -5.18
C ASP A 139 47.01 -16.01 -4.26
N LEU A 140 46.63 -15.74 -3.01
CA LEU A 140 47.49 -15.10 -1.99
C LEU A 140 48.76 -15.90 -1.70
N GLY A 141 48.69 -17.23 -1.77
CA GLY A 141 49.87 -18.10 -1.59
C GLY A 141 50.95 -17.90 -2.67
N SER A 142 50.59 -17.32 -3.83
CA SER A 142 51.49 -17.12 -4.99
C SER A 142 51.81 -15.67 -5.29
N ARG A 143 51.04 -14.70 -4.79
CA ARG A 143 51.11 -13.27 -5.15
C ARG A 143 51.23 -12.40 -3.90
N ARG A 144 52.06 -11.34 -3.97
CA ARG A 144 52.20 -10.37 -2.86
C ARG A 144 51.14 -9.28 -3.01
N THR A 145 50.52 -8.92 -1.88
CA THR A 145 49.64 -7.76 -1.78
C THR A 145 50.34 -6.56 -1.15
N GLN A 146 49.75 -5.36 -1.28
CA GLN A 146 50.25 -4.15 -0.60
C GLN A 146 49.73 -4.02 0.84
N ILE A 147 48.99 -5.02 1.34
CA ILE A 147 48.44 -5.05 2.69
C ILE A 147 49.56 -5.49 3.65
N GLN A 148 49.84 -4.64 4.64
CA GLN A 148 50.89 -4.90 5.64
C GLN A 148 50.31 -5.56 6.89
N LYS A 149 49.13 -5.12 7.32
CA LYS A 149 48.53 -5.56 8.57
C LYS A 149 47.02 -5.40 8.53
N VAL A 150 46.33 -6.29 9.21
CA VAL A 150 44.86 -6.25 9.41
C VAL A 150 44.56 -6.09 10.91
N ILE A 151 43.82 -5.04 11.28
CA ILE A 151 43.25 -4.91 12.62
C ILE A 151 41.83 -5.49 12.55
N LEU A 152 41.63 -6.62 13.22
CA LEU A 152 40.36 -7.35 13.23
C LEU A 152 39.44 -6.80 14.33
N LEU A 153 38.22 -6.48 13.97
CA LEU A 153 37.17 -5.97 14.86
C LEU A 153 36.21 -7.06 15.33
N ASP A 154 36.49 -8.31 14.97
CA ASP A 154 35.76 -9.51 15.40
C ASP A 154 36.67 -10.46 16.17
N ASP A 155 36.09 -11.43 16.88
CA ASP A 155 36.85 -12.51 17.50
C ASP A 155 37.30 -13.51 16.40
N PRO A 156 38.58 -13.78 16.24
CA PRO A 156 39.09 -14.74 15.25
C PRO A 156 38.42 -16.11 15.32
N ALA A 157 38.06 -16.58 16.53
CA ALA A 157 37.39 -17.86 16.74
C ALA A 157 35.95 -17.90 16.19
N GLU A 158 35.34 -16.74 15.99
CA GLU A 158 33.98 -16.62 15.49
C GLU A 158 33.88 -16.46 13.98
N LEU A 159 35.04 -16.28 13.30
CA LEU A 159 35.05 -16.10 11.85
C LEU A 159 34.71 -17.42 11.13
N PRO A 160 33.91 -17.41 10.04
CA PRO A 160 33.76 -18.56 9.17
C PRO A 160 35.09 -19.03 8.60
N ALA A 161 35.22 -20.34 8.32
CA ALA A 161 36.46 -20.96 7.88
C ALA A 161 37.09 -20.29 6.64
N ALA A 162 36.28 -19.87 5.66
CA ALA A 162 36.77 -19.21 4.46
C ALA A 162 37.41 -17.84 4.76
N TRP A 163 36.89 -17.07 5.72
CA TRP A 163 37.48 -15.82 6.17
C TRP A 163 38.78 -16.06 6.92
N ARG A 164 38.83 -17.05 7.83
CA ARG A 164 40.08 -17.45 8.53
C ARG A 164 41.19 -17.79 7.55
N ALA A 165 40.87 -18.62 6.53
CA ALA A 165 41.84 -19.03 5.51
C ALA A 165 42.47 -17.86 4.73
N VAL A 166 41.73 -16.77 4.53
CA VAL A 166 42.27 -15.55 3.92
C VAL A 166 43.06 -14.73 4.93
N LEU A 167 42.52 -14.51 6.14
CA LEU A 167 43.14 -13.62 7.15
C LEU A 167 44.43 -14.22 7.74
N ASP A 168 44.54 -15.53 7.85
CA ASP A 168 45.75 -16.25 8.32
C ASP A 168 46.96 -15.99 7.41
N GLN A 169 46.77 -15.42 6.23
CA GLN A 169 47.90 -15.06 5.34
C GLN A 169 48.46 -13.65 5.58
N PHE A 170 47.92 -12.93 6.54
CA PHE A 170 48.32 -11.57 6.91
C PHE A 170 48.76 -11.50 8.36
N GLU A 171 49.46 -10.43 8.72
CA GLU A 171 49.64 -10.06 10.11
C GLU A 171 48.31 -9.52 10.66
N VAL A 172 47.73 -10.26 11.61
CA VAL A 172 46.44 -9.88 12.20
C VAL A 172 46.63 -9.47 13.66
N GLU A 173 46.09 -8.32 14.01
CA GLU A 173 45.97 -7.84 15.38
C GLU A 173 44.47 -7.66 15.72
N VAL A 174 44.02 -8.21 16.85
CA VAL A 174 42.65 -8.04 17.31
C VAL A 174 42.51 -6.71 18.05
N ALA A 175 41.51 -5.92 17.71
CA ALA A 175 41.27 -4.64 18.39
C ALA A 175 40.91 -4.84 19.88
N PRO A 176 41.44 -4.01 20.81
CA PRO A 176 41.22 -4.21 22.25
C PRO A 176 39.74 -4.24 22.67
N GLY A 177 38.89 -3.48 22.00
CA GLY A 177 37.48 -3.43 22.31
C GLY A 177 36.65 -4.66 21.84
N VAL A 178 37.24 -5.66 21.20
CA VAL A 178 36.61 -6.94 20.88
C VAL A 178 36.34 -7.76 22.15
N SER A 179 37.31 -7.73 23.10
CA SER A 179 37.17 -8.31 24.44
C SER A 179 37.35 -7.23 25.49
N PRO A 180 36.36 -6.33 25.64
CA PRO A 180 36.55 -5.15 26.51
C PRO A 180 36.54 -5.53 27.98
N THR A 181 37.36 -4.80 28.73
CA THR A 181 37.33 -4.79 30.20
C THR A 181 36.50 -3.58 30.66
N PRO A 182 35.98 -3.58 31.91
CA PRO A 182 35.28 -2.41 32.45
C PRO A 182 36.08 -1.11 32.28
N ASN A 183 35.52 -0.14 31.58
CA ASN A 183 36.22 1.11 31.20
C ASN A 183 35.62 2.36 31.85
N ALA A 184 34.48 2.26 32.49
CA ALA A 184 33.84 3.37 33.17
C ALA A 184 34.53 3.67 34.51
N ALA A 185 34.36 4.89 35.01
CA ALA A 185 34.95 5.32 36.28
C ALA A 185 34.45 4.44 37.46
N PRO A 186 35.32 3.93 38.32
CA PRO A 186 34.92 3.17 39.48
C PRO A 186 33.92 3.94 40.37
N GLY A 187 32.88 3.24 40.85
CA GLY A 187 31.86 3.84 41.69
C GLY A 187 30.63 4.34 40.91
N THR A 188 30.64 4.34 39.59
CA THR A 188 29.50 4.65 38.74
C THR A 188 28.64 3.43 38.49
N ASP A 189 27.34 3.65 38.16
CA ASP A 189 26.41 2.60 37.80
C ASP A 189 26.85 1.87 36.51
N LEU A 190 27.40 2.62 35.55
CA LEU A 190 27.91 2.03 34.32
C LEU A 190 29.08 1.08 34.62
N HIS A 191 29.99 1.44 35.52
CA HIS A 191 31.10 0.57 35.95
C HIS A 191 30.59 -0.70 36.66
N THR A 192 29.59 -0.56 37.52
CA THR A 192 28.93 -1.68 38.19
C THR A 192 28.32 -2.63 37.19
N ILE A 193 27.56 -2.10 36.20
CA ILE A 193 26.95 -2.90 35.13
C ILE A 193 28.04 -3.60 34.31
N GLN A 194 29.09 -2.90 33.92
CA GLN A 194 30.20 -3.48 33.14
C GLN A 194 30.86 -4.64 33.87
N THR A 195 31.12 -4.48 35.18
CA THR A 195 31.77 -5.51 36.00
C THR A 195 30.87 -6.76 36.10
N VAL A 196 29.58 -6.58 36.38
CA VAL A 196 28.64 -7.72 36.48
C VAL A 196 28.45 -8.41 35.15
N LEU A 197 28.32 -7.66 34.04
CA LEU A 197 28.20 -8.26 32.70
C LEU A 197 29.46 -9.00 32.25
N ALA A 198 30.63 -8.52 32.63
CA ALA A 198 31.91 -9.20 32.39
C ALA A 198 32.04 -10.52 33.22
N ASP A 199 31.64 -10.47 34.50
CA ASP A 199 31.58 -11.67 35.35
C ASP A 199 30.59 -12.72 34.84
N LEU A 200 29.41 -12.28 34.33
CA LEU A 200 28.44 -13.20 33.72
C LEU A 200 28.96 -13.86 32.46
N ALA A 201 29.74 -13.12 31.67
CA ALA A 201 30.38 -13.69 30.46
C ALA A 201 31.45 -14.74 30.81
N ALA A 202 32.14 -14.58 31.93
CA ALA A 202 33.21 -15.49 32.39
C ALA A 202 32.66 -16.78 33.05
N ARG A 203 31.40 -16.77 33.51
CA ARG A 203 30.76 -17.87 34.24
C ARG A 203 29.36 -18.20 33.69
N PRO A 204 29.28 -18.85 32.53
CA PRO A 204 27.96 -19.09 31.84
C PRO A 204 27.02 -20.07 32.56
N GLU A 205 27.45 -20.83 33.58
CA GLU A 205 26.65 -21.83 34.25
C GLU A 205 25.86 -21.30 35.45
N GLY A 206 24.58 -21.10 35.27
CA GLY A 206 23.48 -21.40 36.22
C GLY A 206 23.48 -20.80 37.64
N ARG A 207 23.99 -19.58 37.89
CA ARG A 207 23.81 -18.92 39.20
C ARG A 207 22.63 -17.99 39.15
N GLN A 208 21.61 -18.23 40.00
CA GLN A 208 20.61 -17.23 40.32
C GLN A 208 21.34 -16.04 40.97
N LEU A 209 21.40 -14.90 40.26
CA LEU A 209 22.01 -13.67 40.80
C LEU A 209 20.95 -12.91 41.56
N ASP A 210 21.28 -12.49 42.78
CA ASP A 210 20.49 -11.45 43.43
C ASP A 210 20.57 -10.16 42.61
N LYS A 211 19.47 -9.43 42.49
CA LYS A 211 19.48 -8.17 41.77
C LYS A 211 20.43 -7.17 42.39
N THR A 212 21.31 -6.62 41.58
CA THR A 212 22.23 -5.55 41.94
C THR A 212 21.48 -4.21 41.86
N ARG A 213 21.40 -3.53 43.02
CA ARG A 213 20.79 -2.21 43.08
C ARG A 213 21.78 -1.14 42.64
N LEU A 214 21.37 -0.27 41.72
CA LEU A 214 22.10 0.86 41.20
C LEU A 214 21.76 2.14 41.98
N ASN A 215 22.58 3.19 41.81
CA ASN A 215 22.44 4.47 42.49
C ASN A 215 21.64 5.53 41.73
N ALA A 216 21.27 5.23 40.47
CA ALA A 216 20.64 6.14 39.53
C ALA A 216 21.50 7.41 39.26
N ASP A 217 22.82 7.24 39.11
CA ASP A 217 23.78 8.34 38.92
C ASP A 217 23.80 8.94 37.52
N GLY A 218 23.02 8.39 36.58
CA GLY A 218 22.89 8.84 35.19
C GLY A 218 24.04 8.43 34.26
N SER A 219 25.05 7.71 34.74
CA SER A 219 26.09 7.12 33.88
C SER A 219 25.55 5.97 33.00
N PHE A 220 24.57 5.23 33.54
CA PHE A 220 23.68 4.34 32.77
C PHE A 220 22.25 4.89 32.86
N PHE A 221 21.70 5.24 31.72
CA PHE A 221 20.40 5.91 31.66
C PHE A 221 19.44 5.20 30.73
N VAL A 222 18.18 5.05 31.16
CA VAL A 222 17.11 4.46 30.37
C VAL A 222 16.07 5.53 30.02
N LEU A 223 15.87 5.73 28.73
CA LEU A 223 14.80 6.58 28.20
C LEU A 223 13.67 5.69 27.66
N ARG A 224 12.52 5.72 28.30
CA ARG A 224 11.34 4.99 27.83
C ARG A 224 10.39 5.92 27.11
N ALA A 225 9.86 5.45 25.99
CA ALA A 225 8.87 6.18 25.20
C ALA A 225 7.90 5.21 24.50
N VAL A 226 6.65 5.61 24.37
CA VAL A 226 5.66 4.89 23.56
C VAL A 226 5.91 5.17 22.07
N SER A 227 6.26 6.42 21.74
CA SER A 227 6.47 6.86 20.36
C SER A 227 7.95 6.93 19.98
N ARG A 228 8.32 6.28 18.86
CA ARG A 228 9.65 6.38 18.26
C ARG A 228 9.97 7.81 17.78
N ASP A 229 9.00 8.53 17.23
CA ASP A 229 9.21 9.91 16.77
C ASP A 229 9.54 10.87 17.92
N ILE A 230 8.87 10.73 19.06
CA ILE A 230 9.12 11.56 20.25
C ILE A 230 10.52 11.29 20.82
N SER A 231 10.90 10.03 20.95
CA SER A 231 12.23 9.65 21.45
C SER A 231 13.34 10.06 20.48
N ALA A 232 13.13 9.92 19.18
CA ALA A 232 14.10 10.35 18.16
C ALA A 232 14.31 11.85 18.21
N ARG A 233 13.26 12.63 18.41
CA ARG A 233 13.34 14.08 18.58
C ARG A 233 14.08 14.45 19.86
N ALA A 234 13.80 13.79 20.97
CA ALA A 234 14.52 14.01 22.23
C ALA A 234 16.02 13.74 22.08
N ILE A 235 16.40 12.67 21.39
CA ILE A 235 17.80 12.36 21.08
C ILE A 235 18.41 13.42 20.14
N ALA A 236 17.69 13.85 19.11
CA ALA A 236 18.16 14.88 18.19
C ALA A 236 18.46 16.21 18.93
N GLU A 237 17.58 16.63 19.82
CA GLU A 237 17.79 17.84 20.63
C GLU A 237 18.97 17.70 21.61
N THR A 238 19.15 16.49 22.19
CA THR A 238 20.34 16.17 22.99
C THR A 238 21.64 16.36 22.21
N LEU A 239 21.64 15.94 20.96
CA LEU A 239 22.83 15.93 20.13
C LEU A 239 23.13 17.29 19.48
N ARG A 240 22.13 18.16 19.34
CA ARG A 240 22.26 19.50 18.75
C ARG A 240 23.28 20.35 19.49
N ASP A 241 23.29 20.25 20.81
CA ASP A 241 24.17 21.08 21.69
C ASP A 241 25.42 20.32 22.14
N THR A 242 25.71 19.14 21.54
CA THR A 242 26.88 18.34 21.88
C THR A 242 28.16 19.00 21.37
N ALA A 243 29.04 19.34 22.27
CA ALA A 243 30.32 20.02 21.95
C ALA A 243 31.31 19.16 21.13
N ASP A 244 31.28 17.85 21.29
CA ASP A 244 32.11 16.89 20.54
C ASP A 244 31.25 15.74 19.97
N PRO A 245 30.73 15.91 18.76
CA PRO A 245 29.97 14.84 18.10
C PRO A 245 30.78 13.54 17.92
N ALA A 246 32.10 13.64 17.80
CA ALA A 246 32.95 12.47 17.62
C ALA A 246 33.10 11.62 18.91
N ALA A 247 32.76 12.16 20.08
CA ALA A 247 32.77 11.42 21.34
C ALA A 247 31.55 10.51 21.52
N THR A 248 30.49 10.70 20.71
CA THR A 248 29.24 9.94 20.81
C THR A 248 29.10 8.99 19.64
N VAL A 249 28.62 7.76 19.94
CA VAL A 249 28.19 6.79 18.95
C VAL A 249 26.71 6.50 19.14
N VAL A 250 25.94 6.56 18.04
CA VAL A 250 24.53 6.19 18.01
C VAL A 250 24.38 4.82 17.35
N ILE A 251 23.67 3.91 18.01
CA ILE A 251 23.28 2.61 17.47
C ILE A 251 21.81 2.66 17.13
N ALA A 252 21.43 2.30 15.89
CA ALA A 252 20.06 2.06 15.48
C ALA A 252 20.01 0.80 14.60
N GLU A 253 19.58 -0.32 15.16
CA GLU A 253 19.52 -1.61 14.47
C GLU A 253 18.32 -1.68 13.50
N ALA A 254 17.23 -0.97 13.81
CA ALA A 254 16.06 -0.82 12.97
C ALA A 254 15.60 0.64 12.93
N ASP A 255 14.85 0.99 11.93
CA ASP A 255 14.14 2.29 11.80
C ASP A 255 15.01 3.55 12.00
N GLY A 256 16.32 3.45 11.77
CA GLY A 256 17.28 4.57 11.91
C GLY A 256 16.91 5.81 11.07
N ILE A 257 16.08 5.65 10.02
CA ILE A 257 15.55 6.76 9.23
C ILE A 257 14.68 7.71 10.08
N ILE A 258 14.03 7.22 11.13
CA ILE A 258 13.22 8.05 12.03
C ILE A 258 14.16 9.01 12.79
N LEU A 259 15.32 8.51 13.23
CA LEU A 259 16.38 9.34 13.83
C LEU A 259 16.92 10.38 12.84
N ASP A 260 17.29 9.97 11.61
CA ASP A 260 17.81 10.90 10.60
C ASP A 260 16.80 11.99 10.24
N ASN A 261 15.52 11.66 10.18
CA ASN A 261 14.45 12.65 9.99
C ASN A 261 14.33 13.61 11.19
N ALA A 262 14.50 13.13 12.40
CA ALA A 262 14.50 13.96 13.60
C ALA A 262 15.75 14.85 13.64
N PHE A 263 16.91 14.33 13.25
CA PHE A 263 18.16 15.08 13.14
C PHE A 263 18.03 16.24 12.15
N GLU A 264 17.50 15.96 10.95
CA GLU A 264 17.26 17.01 9.95
C GLU A 264 16.34 18.13 10.48
N ARG A 265 15.23 17.76 11.12
CA ARG A 265 14.28 18.71 11.70
C ARG A 265 14.88 19.54 12.84
N SER A 266 15.84 18.98 13.57
CA SER A 266 16.53 19.64 14.69
C SER A 266 17.85 20.31 14.29
N ALA A 267 18.13 20.40 12.97
CA ALA A 267 19.39 20.91 12.41
C ALA A 267 20.66 20.17 12.92
N VAL A 268 20.53 18.90 13.20
CA VAL A 268 21.64 17.97 13.49
C VAL A 268 22.00 17.25 12.19
N PRO A 269 23.30 17.13 11.83
CA PRO A 269 23.70 16.41 10.63
C PRO A 269 23.25 14.95 10.64
N ARG A 270 22.67 14.50 9.52
CA ARG A 270 22.18 13.13 9.36
C ARG A 270 23.31 12.10 9.42
N CYS A 271 23.04 10.97 10.04
CA CYS A 271 23.98 9.85 10.12
C CYS A 271 24.05 9.03 8.85
N GLY A 272 23.00 9.05 8.03
CA GLY A 272 22.89 8.25 6.81
C GLY A 272 22.44 6.82 7.09
N PHE A 273 21.53 6.63 8.05
CA PHE A 273 20.94 5.32 8.29
C PHE A 273 20.16 4.88 7.06
N GLN A 274 20.57 3.75 6.47
CA GLN A 274 19.90 3.23 5.29
C GLN A 274 18.52 2.71 5.67
N HIS A 275 17.52 3.20 4.94
CA HIS A 275 16.15 2.70 5.04
C HIS A 275 15.77 2.09 3.72
N TYR A 276 15.37 0.84 3.80
CA TYR A 276 14.92 0.09 2.66
C TYR A 276 13.40 0.07 2.64
N SER A 277 12.78 0.70 1.65
CA SER A 277 11.34 0.64 1.47
C SER A 277 10.98 0.31 0.02
N ARG A 278 10.39 -0.87 -0.18
CA ARG A 278 9.76 -1.26 -1.45
C ARG A 278 8.49 -0.48 -1.77
N PHE A 279 8.00 0.31 -0.82
CA PHE A 279 6.78 1.12 -0.97
C PHE A 279 7.04 2.54 -1.48
N ARG A 280 8.27 2.86 -1.88
CA ARG A 280 8.54 4.13 -2.56
C ARG A 280 7.83 4.19 -3.89
N ALA A 281 7.28 5.35 -4.20
CA ALA A 281 6.50 5.54 -5.41
C ALA A 281 7.23 5.04 -6.67
N VAL A 282 8.49 5.40 -6.86
CA VAL A 282 9.26 4.99 -8.04
C VAL A 282 9.47 3.47 -8.12
N SER A 283 9.64 2.80 -6.98
CA SER A 283 9.86 1.34 -6.90
C SER A 283 8.59 0.52 -7.16
N GLN A 284 7.42 1.13 -7.03
CA GLN A 284 6.14 0.45 -7.29
C GLN A 284 5.74 0.45 -8.76
N VAL A 285 6.27 1.37 -9.56
CA VAL A 285 5.82 1.55 -10.96
C VAL A 285 5.98 0.26 -11.76
N LEU A 286 7.14 -0.40 -11.69
CA LEU A 286 7.39 -1.65 -12.40
C LEU A 286 6.38 -2.74 -12.03
N LYS A 287 6.16 -2.93 -10.73
CA LYS A 287 5.20 -3.92 -10.20
C LYS A 287 3.77 -3.64 -10.66
N LEU A 288 3.34 -2.38 -10.59
CA LEU A 288 2.01 -1.96 -11.04
C LEU A 288 1.83 -2.14 -12.56
N CYS A 289 2.84 -1.79 -13.36
CA CYS A 289 2.81 -2.00 -14.81
C CYS A 289 2.58 -3.46 -15.21
N LEU A 290 3.21 -4.40 -14.50
CA LEU A 290 3.10 -5.83 -14.77
C LEU A 290 1.82 -6.44 -14.18
N ALA A 291 1.34 -5.91 -13.05
CA ALA A 291 0.14 -6.39 -12.39
C ALA A 291 -1.14 -6.22 -13.23
N LEU A 292 -1.13 -5.29 -14.20
CA LEU A 292 -2.26 -5.06 -15.10
C LEU A 292 -2.40 -6.12 -16.21
N LEU A 293 -1.44 -7.03 -16.39
CA LEU A 293 -1.45 -8.05 -17.44
C LEU A 293 -2.22 -9.32 -17.08
N TRP A 294 -2.76 -9.44 -15.88
CA TRP A 294 -3.42 -10.65 -15.40
C TRP A 294 -4.94 -10.54 -15.48
N GLU A 295 -5.60 -11.66 -15.79
CA GLU A 295 -7.04 -11.80 -15.74
C GLU A 295 -7.51 -12.69 -14.57
N PRO A 296 -8.69 -12.39 -13.98
CA PRO A 296 -9.45 -11.17 -14.23
C PRO A 296 -8.70 -9.92 -13.78
N ILE A 297 -8.99 -8.77 -14.39
CA ILE A 297 -8.41 -7.51 -13.92
C ILE A 297 -8.80 -7.28 -12.45
N ASN A 298 -7.83 -6.85 -11.66
CA ASN A 298 -8.10 -6.41 -10.30
C ASN A 298 -8.34 -4.89 -10.28
N PRO A 299 -9.58 -4.42 -9.99
CA PRO A 299 -9.90 -3.00 -10.01
C PRO A 299 -9.15 -2.17 -8.97
N HIS A 300 -8.78 -2.77 -7.82
CA HIS A 300 -7.96 -2.11 -6.81
C HIS A 300 -6.55 -1.83 -7.33
N VAL A 301 -5.93 -2.80 -8.01
CA VAL A 301 -4.61 -2.63 -8.63
C VAL A 301 -4.66 -1.61 -9.76
N LEU A 302 -5.71 -1.64 -10.56
CA LEU A 302 -5.94 -0.65 -11.62
C LEU A 302 -6.05 0.75 -11.03
N LEU A 303 -6.86 0.93 -9.99
CA LEU A 303 -7.02 2.20 -9.32
C LEU A 303 -5.70 2.67 -8.69
N GLN A 304 -4.96 1.77 -8.03
CA GLN A 304 -3.62 2.08 -7.50
C GLN A 304 -2.66 2.60 -8.58
N PHE A 305 -2.65 1.97 -9.75
CA PHE A 305 -1.84 2.46 -10.88
C PHE A 305 -2.29 3.85 -11.34
N LEU A 306 -3.59 4.09 -11.44
CA LEU A 306 -4.15 5.35 -11.93
C LEU A 306 -3.92 6.52 -10.96
N ILE A 307 -4.08 6.32 -9.65
CA ILE A 307 -3.85 7.37 -8.63
C ILE A 307 -2.37 7.50 -8.22
N HIS A 308 -1.52 6.56 -8.64
CA HIS A 308 -0.11 6.57 -8.27
C HIS A 308 0.57 7.89 -8.69
N PRO A 309 1.41 8.53 -7.85
CA PRO A 309 2.02 9.82 -8.19
C PRO A 309 2.91 9.76 -9.43
N LEU A 310 3.52 8.61 -9.71
CA LEU A 310 4.40 8.38 -10.86
C LEU A 310 3.82 7.30 -11.79
N GLY A 311 4.03 7.43 -13.09
CA GLY A 311 3.59 6.42 -14.05
C GLY A 311 3.84 6.81 -15.50
N PRO A 312 3.83 5.83 -16.43
CA PRO A 312 4.12 6.05 -17.83
C PRO A 312 3.01 6.81 -18.59
N VAL A 313 1.80 6.89 -18.02
CA VAL A 313 0.69 7.67 -18.56
C VAL A 313 0.61 9.01 -17.82
N PRO A 314 0.39 10.16 -18.50
CA PRO A 314 0.33 11.47 -17.87
C PRO A 314 -0.72 11.56 -16.75
N SER A 315 -0.38 12.27 -15.65
CA SER A 315 -1.22 12.36 -14.45
C SER A 315 -2.66 12.85 -14.69
N PRO A 316 -2.93 13.87 -15.53
CA PRO A 316 -4.30 14.33 -15.77
C PRO A 316 -5.18 13.22 -16.37
N ILE A 317 -4.62 12.40 -17.26
CA ILE A 317 -5.29 11.29 -17.91
C ILE A 317 -5.58 10.18 -16.92
N ARG A 318 -4.57 9.80 -16.13
CA ARG A 318 -4.74 8.79 -15.08
C ARG A 318 -5.79 9.21 -14.07
N ARG A 319 -5.88 10.50 -13.72
CA ARG A 319 -6.90 11.02 -12.80
C ARG A 319 -8.31 10.89 -13.40
N ALA A 320 -8.52 11.27 -14.66
CA ALA A 320 -9.81 11.11 -15.33
C ALA A 320 -10.25 9.63 -15.39
N LEU A 321 -9.32 8.73 -15.73
CA LEU A 321 -9.58 7.29 -15.73
C LEU A 321 -9.79 6.73 -14.31
N ALA A 322 -9.13 7.28 -13.29
CA ALA A 322 -9.35 6.90 -11.89
C ALA A 322 -10.77 7.25 -11.42
N GLU A 323 -11.27 8.44 -11.78
CA GLU A 323 -12.65 8.84 -11.49
C GLU A 323 -13.64 7.91 -12.19
N ALA A 324 -13.37 7.51 -13.43
CA ALA A 324 -14.19 6.54 -14.15
C ALA A 324 -14.23 5.16 -13.45
N VAL A 325 -13.06 4.63 -13.05
CA VAL A 325 -12.96 3.33 -12.34
C VAL A 325 -13.56 3.39 -10.95
N ALA A 326 -13.44 4.53 -10.24
CA ALA A 326 -14.09 4.72 -8.95
C ALA A 326 -15.62 4.78 -9.05
N SER A 327 -16.16 5.16 -10.21
CA SER A 327 -17.59 5.15 -10.49
C SER A 327 -18.09 3.78 -10.98
N GLU A 328 -17.41 3.21 -11.96
CA GLU A 328 -17.72 1.93 -12.60
C GLU A 328 -16.44 1.07 -12.61
N PRO A 329 -16.27 0.16 -11.62
CA PRO A 329 -15.02 -0.62 -11.46
C PRO A 329 -14.78 -1.59 -12.62
N GLY A 330 -14.06 -1.13 -13.64
CA GLY A 330 -13.73 -1.93 -14.82
C GLY A 330 -13.09 -1.10 -15.92
N ILE A 331 -12.86 -1.73 -17.07
CA ILE A 331 -12.26 -1.10 -18.25
C ILE A 331 -13.18 -1.31 -19.44
N GLY A 332 -13.39 -0.25 -20.23
CA GLY A 332 -14.23 -0.31 -21.43
C GLY A 332 -15.72 -0.14 -21.18
N GLY A 333 -16.15 0.13 -19.92
CA GLY A 333 -17.49 0.53 -19.58
C GLY A 333 -17.82 1.96 -20.05
N ARG A 334 -19.02 2.43 -19.70
CA ARG A 334 -19.47 3.77 -20.15
C ARG A 334 -18.61 4.89 -19.56
N ALA A 335 -18.39 4.86 -18.24
CA ALA A 335 -17.57 5.90 -17.59
C ALA A 335 -16.17 5.95 -18.17
N TRP A 336 -15.57 4.78 -18.44
CA TRP A 336 -14.27 4.67 -19.07
C TRP A 336 -14.23 5.30 -20.47
N ARG A 337 -15.20 4.95 -21.33
CA ARG A 337 -15.31 5.52 -22.69
C ARG A 337 -15.55 7.02 -22.68
N THR A 338 -16.48 7.49 -21.82
CA THR A 338 -16.76 8.93 -21.65
C THR A 338 -15.50 9.68 -21.19
N ALA A 339 -14.75 9.13 -20.24
CA ALA A 339 -13.48 9.75 -19.80
C ALA A 339 -12.47 9.88 -20.96
N ILE A 340 -12.39 8.88 -21.84
CA ILE A 340 -11.51 8.94 -23.03
C ILE A 340 -12.04 9.95 -24.08
N GLU A 341 -13.35 10.01 -24.30
CA GLU A 341 -13.98 10.95 -25.23
C GLU A 341 -13.83 12.41 -24.74
N ASP A 342 -14.04 12.65 -23.45
CA ASP A 342 -13.86 13.97 -22.83
C ASP A 342 -12.40 14.46 -22.89
N LEU A 343 -11.43 13.55 -22.94
CA LEU A 343 -10.03 13.89 -23.18
C LEU A 343 -9.81 14.51 -24.59
N ASP A 344 -10.66 14.17 -25.55
CA ASP A 344 -10.58 14.72 -26.92
C ASP A 344 -11.16 16.16 -27.03
N ILE A 345 -12.11 16.49 -26.16
CA ILE A 345 -13.02 17.58 -26.44
C ILE A 345 -12.62 18.94 -25.89
N HIS A 346 -11.96 19.16 -24.76
CA HIS A 346 -11.61 20.56 -24.35
C HIS A 346 -10.86 20.77 -23.03
N HIS A 347 -10.75 19.84 -22.09
CA HIS A 347 -10.21 20.19 -20.78
C HIS A 347 -8.68 20.03 -20.64
N LEU A 348 -8.07 19.21 -21.46
CA LEU A 348 -6.61 19.04 -21.48
C LEU A 348 -5.90 20.11 -22.32
N SER A 349 -6.56 20.71 -23.27
CA SER A 349 -5.97 21.76 -24.15
C SER A 349 -5.51 23.01 -23.37
N ASN A 350 -6.07 23.27 -22.21
CA ASN A 350 -5.69 24.41 -21.37
C ASN A 350 -4.60 24.13 -20.33
N GLN A 351 -4.41 22.85 -19.92
CA GLN A 351 -3.40 22.45 -18.94
C GLN A 351 -2.19 21.71 -19.54
N ALA A 352 -2.31 21.21 -20.76
CA ALA A 352 -1.30 20.39 -21.41
C ALA A 352 -1.22 20.68 -22.91
N LYS A 353 -0.82 21.90 -23.27
CA LYS A 353 -0.67 22.37 -24.68
C LYS A 353 0.28 21.52 -25.54
N ASP A 354 1.06 20.62 -24.95
CA ASP A 354 2.12 19.85 -25.60
C ASP A 354 1.85 18.33 -25.66
N LEU A 355 0.63 17.85 -25.30
CA LEU A 355 0.32 16.43 -25.32
C LEU A 355 -0.27 16.00 -26.67
N ASP A 356 0.37 15.02 -27.31
CA ASP A 356 -0.14 14.35 -28.51
C ASP A 356 -1.28 13.36 -28.13
N ILE A 357 -2.52 13.70 -28.46
CA ILE A 357 -3.71 12.89 -28.21
C ILE A 357 -3.60 11.50 -28.85
N HIS A 358 -3.03 11.41 -30.04
CA HIS A 358 -2.84 10.11 -30.70
C HIS A 358 -1.85 9.23 -29.94
N GLN A 359 -0.81 9.82 -29.36
CA GLN A 359 0.12 9.09 -28.50
C GLN A 359 -0.57 8.62 -27.22
N ILE A 360 -1.36 9.50 -26.59
CA ILE A 360 -2.12 9.18 -25.38
C ILE A 360 -3.07 8.00 -25.61
N ARG A 361 -3.82 8.00 -26.71
CA ARG A 361 -4.72 6.88 -27.05
C ARG A 361 -3.96 5.57 -27.26
N ARG A 362 -2.81 5.62 -27.93
CA ARG A 362 -1.93 4.45 -28.07
C ARG A 362 -1.44 3.95 -26.70
N ASP A 363 -1.10 4.87 -25.80
CA ASP A 363 -0.63 4.52 -24.45
C ASP A 363 -1.77 3.93 -23.61
N ILE A 364 -2.99 4.49 -23.66
CA ILE A 364 -4.17 3.91 -23.01
C ILE A 364 -4.42 2.48 -23.52
N GLY A 365 -4.48 2.30 -24.87
CA GLY A 365 -4.67 0.99 -25.47
C GLY A 365 -3.59 -0.02 -25.05
N TYR A 366 -2.33 0.41 -24.98
CA TYR A 366 -1.24 -0.45 -24.57
C TYR A 366 -1.27 -0.80 -23.06
N TRP A 367 -1.43 0.20 -22.20
CA TRP A 367 -1.29 -0.02 -20.76
C TRP A 367 -2.54 -0.67 -20.13
N PHE A 368 -3.73 -0.38 -20.63
CA PHE A 368 -4.98 -0.79 -19.98
C PHE A 368 -5.84 -1.75 -20.81
N GLU A 369 -5.83 -1.64 -22.15
CA GLU A 369 -6.74 -2.39 -23.03
C GLU A 369 -6.06 -3.55 -23.77
N SER A 370 -4.75 -3.78 -23.53
CA SER A 370 -4.03 -4.93 -24.08
C SER A 370 -4.56 -6.26 -23.54
N ALA A 371 -4.31 -7.35 -24.28
CA ALA A 371 -4.68 -8.70 -23.85
C ALA A 371 -4.10 -9.03 -22.46
N ARG A 372 -4.90 -9.72 -21.65
CA ARG A 372 -4.53 -10.23 -20.33
C ARG A 372 -4.34 -11.73 -20.37
N PHE A 373 -3.64 -12.25 -19.39
CA PHE A 373 -3.25 -13.64 -19.34
C PHE A 373 -3.76 -14.29 -18.04
N PRO A 374 -4.10 -15.60 -18.09
CA PRO A 374 -4.44 -16.35 -16.89
C PRO A 374 -3.29 -16.31 -15.87
N VAL A 375 -3.63 -16.38 -14.58
CA VAL A 375 -2.65 -16.33 -13.47
C VAL A 375 -1.60 -17.44 -13.52
N ASP A 376 -1.89 -18.54 -14.23
CA ASP A 376 -1.02 -19.70 -14.32
C ASP A 376 0.07 -19.55 -15.39
N ALA A 377 -0.14 -18.71 -16.41
CA ALA A 377 0.80 -18.63 -17.52
C ALA A 377 0.69 -17.30 -18.30
N ALA A 378 1.74 -16.51 -18.28
CA ALA A 378 1.91 -15.37 -19.18
C ALA A 378 3.19 -15.54 -20.03
N PRO A 379 3.17 -15.14 -21.33
CA PRO A 379 4.35 -15.24 -22.17
C PRO A 379 5.48 -14.34 -21.68
N LEU A 380 6.69 -14.88 -21.55
CA LEU A 380 7.88 -14.13 -21.14
C LEU A 380 8.20 -12.96 -22.07
N GLU A 381 7.95 -13.09 -23.36
CA GLU A 381 8.15 -12.03 -24.35
C GLU A 381 7.31 -10.80 -24.04
N ILE A 382 6.03 -10.97 -23.72
CA ILE A 382 5.12 -9.87 -23.40
C ILE A 382 5.51 -9.18 -22.09
N LEU A 383 5.89 -9.97 -21.07
CA LEU A 383 6.36 -9.44 -19.80
C LEU A 383 7.66 -8.65 -19.97
N THR A 384 8.58 -9.16 -20.80
CA THR A 384 9.86 -8.49 -21.11
C THR A 384 9.62 -7.20 -21.87
N GLU A 385 8.71 -7.18 -22.88
CA GLU A 385 8.35 -5.96 -23.60
C GLU A 385 7.75 -4.91 -22.64
N ARG A 386 6.86 -5.33 -21.72
CA ARG A 386 6.23 -4.44 -20.75
C ARG A 386 7.26 -3.86 -19.77
N ALA A 387 8.17 -4.68 -19.28
CA ALA A 387 9.29 -4.25 -18.45
C ALA A 387 10.22 -3.28 -19.20
N GLN A 388 10.51 -3.53 -20.50
CA GLN A 388 11.31 -2.66 -21.35
C GLN A 388 10.66 -1.29 -21.56
N ARG A 389 9.34 -1.22 -21.78
CA ARG A 389 8.63 0.06 -21.87
C ARG A 389 8.66 0.84 -20.56
N CYS A 390 8.52 0.15 -19.44
CA CYS A 390 8.68 0.76 -18.13
C CYS A 390 10.13 1.30 -17.95
N ALA A 391 11.14 0.52 -18.31
CA ALA A 391 12.54 0.92 -18.26
C ALA A 391 12.82 2.15 -19.15
N ASN A 392 12.27 2.19 -20.36
CA ASN A 392 12.41 3.34 -21.25
C ASN A 392 11.79 4.62 -20.66
N TRP A 393 10.64 4.51 -20.01
CA TRP A 393 10.01 5.62 -19.30
C TRP A 393 10.87 6.08 -18.11
N LEU A 394 11.41 5.16 -17.30
CA LEU A 394 12.32 5.46 -16.20
C LEU A 394 13.59 6.16 -16.68
N ALA A 395 14.18 5.70 -17.79
CA ALA A 395 15.35 6.32 -18.41
C ALA A 395 15.05 7.75 -18.90
N ALA A 396 13.88 7.97 -19.50
CA ALA A 396 13.48 9.31 -19.94
C ALA A 396 13.32 10.27 -18.73
N ARG A 397 12.75 9.80 -17.62
CA ARG A 397 12.64 10.57 -16.38
C ARG A 397 14.01 10.83 -15.75
N LEU A 398 14.89 9.84 -15.71
CA LEU A 398 16.26 9.99 -15.24
C LEU A 398 17.02 11.10 -16.02
N ASN A 399 16.85 11.15 -17.34
CA ASN A 399 17.51 12.13 -18.19
C ASN A 399 16.93 13.56 -18.03
N THR A 400 15.68 13.70 -17.60
CA THR A 400 15.00 14.99 -17.41
C THR A 400 15.05 15.50 -15.98
N ALA A 401 15.32 14.62 -15.00
CA ALA A 401 15.43 15.00 -13.60
C ALA A 401 16.63 15.91 -13.37
N THR A 402 16.44 17.01 -12.63
CA THR A 402 17.50 17.97 -12.29
C THR A 402 18.00 17.79 -10.86
N ASP A 403 17.17 17.24 -9.97
CA ASP A 403 17.55 16.95 -8.59
C ASP A 403 18.39 15.66 -8.51
N PRO A 404 19.56 15.68 -7.87
CA PRO A 404 20.42 14.49 -7.76
C PRO A 404 19.76 13.31 -7.03
N GLY A 405 18.90 13.59 -6.03
CA GLY A 405 18.17 12.56 -5.30
C GLY A 405 17.11 11.90 -6.19
N GLU A 406 16.36 12.70 -6.95
CA GLU A 406 15.41 12.21 -7.95
C GLU A 406 16.11 11.37 -9.02
N GLN A 407 17.24 11.84 -9.56
CA GLN A 407 18.06 11.07 -10.51
C GLN A 407 18.50 9.72 -9.94
N ALA A 408 18.93 9.70 -8.69
CA ALA A 408 19.38 8.48 -8.04
C ALA A 408 18.22 7.48 -7.84
N MET A 409 17.03 7.94 -7.50
CA MET A 409 15.83 7.10 -7.38
C MET A 409 15.41 6.50 -8.73
N PHE A 410 15.38 7.30 -9.81
CA PHE A 410 15.06 6.77 -11.14
C PHE A 410 16.12 5.81 -11.66
N ARG A 411 17.40 6.06 -11.37
CA ARG A 411 18.49 5.14 -11.72
C ARG A 411 18.34 3.80 -11.02
N ALA A 412 17.99 3.80 -9.73
CA ALA A 412 17.74 2.59 -8.96
C ALA A 412 16.57 1.79 -9.54
N ALA A 413 15.44 2.45 -9.83
CA ALA A 413 14.27 1.79 -10.41
C ALA A 413 14.53 1.26 -11.85
N TYR A 414 15.34 1.98 -12.63
CA TYR A 414 15.78 1.53 -13.94
C TYR A 414 16.62 0.25 -13.84
N ALA A 415 17.57 0.20 -12.89
CA ALA A 415 18.38 -1.00 -12.66
C ALA A 415 17.52 -2.22 -12.22
N GLN A 416 16.44 -1.99 -11.47
CA GLN A 416 15.48 -3.06 -11.12
C GLN A 416 14.77 -3.61 -12.37
N ALA A 417 14.35 -2.73 -13.28
CA ALA A 417 13.71 -3.16 -14.50
C ALA A 417 14.69 -3.94 -15.41
N GLU A 418 15.96 -3.51 -15.48
CA GLU A 418 17.01 -4.27 -16.20
C GLU A 418 17.27 -5.64 -15.58
N ALA A 419 17.35 -5.72 -14.24
CA ALA A 419 17.56 -6.98 -13.55
C ALA A 419 16.39 -7.95 -13.79
N LEU A 420 15.14 -7.45 -13.82
CA LEU A 420 13.99 -8.26 -14.17
C LEU A 420 14.08 -8.80 -15.60
N MET A 421 14.38 -7.92 -16.56
CA MET A 421 14.50 -8.33 -17.97
C MET A 421 15.59 -9.38 -18.17
N ASN A 422 16.74 -9.21 -17.51
CA ASN A 422 17.81 -10.20 -17.54
C ASN A 422 17.38 -11.56 -16.96
N ALA A 423 16.64 -11.54 -15.84
CA ALA A 423 16.11 -12.75 -15.22
C ALA A 423 15.08 -13.45 -16.13
N LEU A 424 14.14 -12.71 -16.74
CA LEU A 424 13.16 -13.24 -17.70
C LEU A 424 13.84 -13.81 -18.95
N LYS A 425 14.86 -13.10 -19.46
CA LYS A 425 15.67 -13.59 -20.58
C LYS A 425 16.40 -14.88 -20.19
N GLY A 426 16.98 -14.96 -18.99
CA GLY A 426 17.61 -16.17 -18.49
C GLY A 426 16.66 -17.39 -18.49
N LEU A 427 15.38 -17.19 -18.15
CA LEU A 427 14.34 -18.22 -18.25
C LEU A 427 14.07 -18.63 -19.71
N ALA A 428 13.96 -17.65 -20.60
CA ALA A 428 13.74 -17.90 -22.03
C ALA A 428 14.91 -18.64 -22.68
N ASP A 429 16.16 -18.30 -22.34
CA ASP A 429 17.36 -18.98 -22.80
C ASP A 429 17.42 -20.44 -22.31
N GLN A 430 16.69 -20.79 -21.26
CA GLN A 430 16.51 -22.15 -20.73
C GLN A 430 15.34 -22.90 -21.37
N GLY A 431 14.65 -22.30 -22.35
CA GLY A 431 13.53 -22.91 -23.07
C GLY A 431 12.18 -22.75 -22.36
N GLN A 432 12.06 -21.88 -21.38
CA GLN A 432 10.79 -21.55 -20.76
C GLN A 432 10.14 -20.40 -21.52
N ASP A 433 8.91 -20.58 -22.00
CA ASP A 433 8.20 -19.57 -22.78
C ASP A 433 7.18 -18.76 -21.94
N HIS A 434 6.77 -19.31 -20.78
CA HIS A 434 5.73 -18.74 -19.94
C HIS A 434 6.15 -18.75 -18.47
N ILE A 435 5.54 -17.88 -17.66
CA ILE A 435 5.71 -17.82 -16.21
C ILE A 435 4.36 -17.62 -15.51
N ALA A 436 4.16 -18.27 -14.37
CA ALA A 436 2.99 -18.03 -13.53
C ALA A 436 3.10 -16.70 -12.78
N LYS A 437 1.95 -16.07 -12.48
CA LYS A 437 1.88 -14.81 -11.72
C LYS A 437 2.66 -14.87 -10.42
N ILE A 438 2.49 -15.97 -9.65
CA ILE A 438 3.16 -16.15 -8.36
C ILE A 438 4.68 -16.18 -8.48
N GLU A 439 5.20 -16.80 -9.54
CA GLU A 439 6.64 -16.83 -9.80
C GLU A 439 7.16 -15.44 -10.20
N LEU A 440 6.40 -14.72 -11.05
CA LEU A 440 6.75 -13.35 -11.41
C LEU A 440 6.72 -12.41 -10.18
N ASP A 441 5.72 -12.53 -9.32
CA ASP A 441 5.63 -11.72 -8.08
C ASP A 441 6.84 -11.99 -7.16
N ARG A 442 7.28 -13.26 -7.03
CA ARG A 442 8.50 -13.63 -6.30
C ARG A 442 9.76 -13.01 -6.92
N LEU A 443 9.86 -13.09 -8.24
CA LEU A 443 10.98 -12.52 -8.97
C LEU A 443 11.02 -10.99 -8.81
N LEU A 444 9.87 -10.32 -8.88
CA LEU A 444 9.74 -8.90 -8.62
C LEU A 444 10.14 -8.53 -7.19
N ASP A 445 9.73 -9.31 -6.21
CA ASP A 445 10.13 -9.10 -4.82
C ASP A 445 11.65 -9.26 -4.66
N GLU A 446 12.29 -10.17 -5.38
CA GLU A 446 13.74 -10.36 -5.32
C GLU A 446 14.50 -9.23 -6.03
N VAL A 447 14.10 -8.82 -7.23
CA VAL A 447 14.77 -7.70 -7.94
C VAL A 447 14.60 -6.36 -7.22
N THR A 448 13.53 -6.21 -6.41
CA THR A 448 13.27 -4.99 -5.64
C THR A 448 13.78 -5.06 -4.19
N ARG A 449 14.33 -6.20 -3.75
CA ARG A 449 14.67 -6.48 -2.35
C ARG A 449 15.86 -5.68 -1.82
N VAL A 450 16.88 -5.45 -2.62
CA VAL A 450 18.14 -4.86 -2.14
C VAL A 450 18.44 -3.56 -2.87
N GLN A 451 18.18 -2.44 -2.23
CA GLN A 451 18.70 -1.16 -2.69
C GLN A 451 18.91 -0.20 -1.52
N SER A 452 20.12 0.40 -1.49
CA SER A 452 20.35 1.53 -0.62
C SER A 452 19.47 2.71 -1.04
N ASP A 453 18.95 3.45 -0.06
CA ASP A 453 18.27 4.69 -0.35
C ASP A 453 19.30 5.74 -0.81
N PRO A 454 19.26 6.17 -2.05
CA PRO A 454 20.22 7.15 -2.54
C PRO A 454 20.07 8.54 -1.90
N ASN A 455 18.96 8.79 -1.20
CA ASN A 455 18.70 10.05 -0.51
C ASN A 455 19.15 10.02 0.96
N THR A 456 19.49 8.86 1.49
CA THR A 456 20.06 8.73 2.84
C THR A 456 21.57 8.71 2.75
N PHE A 457 22.20 9.85 2.92
CA PHE A 457 23.66 9.98 2.98
C PHE A 457 24.09 10.59 4.30
N ALA A 458 25.27 10.20 4.74
CA ALA A 458 25.89 10.75 5.92
C ALA A 458 26.38 12.17 5.66
N GLU A 459 26.04 13.11 6.53
CA GLU A 459 26.45 14.51 6.41
C GLU A 459 27.75 14.80 7.17
N ALA A 460 28.46 15.82 6.72
CA ALA A 460 29.67 16.25 7.41
C ALA A 460 29.36 16.81 8.82
N GLY A 461 30.18 16.48 9.82
CA GLY A 461 29.94 16.90 11.20
C GLY A 461 28.94 16.03 11.98
N ARG A 462 28.43 14.94 11.39
CA ARG A 462 27.54 14.02 12.07
C ARG A 462 28.19 13.33 13.28
N VAL A 463 27.36 12.87 14.19
CA VAL A 463 27.81 11.92 15.23
C VAL A 463 28.17 10.58 14.57
N ARG A 464 29.04 9.84 15.24
CA ARG A 464 29.33 8.47 14.78
C ARG A 464 28.12 7.59 14.95
N ALA A 465 27.83 6.74 13.97
CA ALA A 465 26.64 5.91 13.97
C ALA A 465 26.90 4.51 13.42
N THR A 466 26.12 3.57 13.87
CA THR A 466 26.12 2.20 13.34
C THR A 466 24.72 1.57 13.42
N SER A 467 24.47 0.63 12.51
CA SER A 467 23.28 -0.24 12.57
C SER A 467 23.54 -1.58 13.28
N HIS A 468 24.77 -1.85 13.71
CA HIS A 468 25.08 -3.12 14.36
C HIS A 468 25.94 -2.93 15.63
N PRO A 469 25.47 -3.37 16.81
CA PRO A 469 26.14 -3.13 18.09
C PRO A 469 27.57 -3.72 18.15
N GLY A 470 27.81 -4.83 17.46
CA GLY A 470 29.14 -5.49 17.43
C GLY A 470 30.24 -4.68 16.77
N THR A 471 29.94 -3.62 16.02
CA THR A 471 30.95 -2.77 15.37
C THR A 471 31.68 -1.85 16.36
N ILE A 472 31.15 -1.67 17.59
CA ILE A 472 31.79 -0.86 18.62
C ILE A 472 32.92 -1.65 19.29
N ALA A 473 34.05 -1.75 18.59
CA ALA A 473 35.24 -2.47 19.01
C ALA A 473 36.35 -1.54 19.56
N GLN A 474 35.98 -0.34 20.02
CA GLN A 474 36.85 0.66 20.65
C GLN A 474 36.10 1.35 21.79
N ALA A 475 36.86 1.83 22.79
CA ALA A 475 36.27 2.59 23.89
C ALA A 475 35.73 3.95 23.38
N VAL A 476 34.52 4.29 23.78
CA VAL A 476 33.77 5.46 23.37
C VAL A 476 33.31 6.24 24.59
N SER A 477 33.32 7.58 24.57
CA SER A 477 32.88 8.37 25.72
C SER A 477 31.41 8.18 26.02
N GLN A 478 30.56 8.26 25.01
CA GLN A 478 29.11 8.11 25.13
C GLN A 478 28.55 7.19 24.05
N VAL A 479 27.64 6.29 24.43
CA VAL A 479 26.90 5.45 23.53
C VAL A 479 25.40 5.73 23.73
N ILE A 480 24.67 5.94 22.64
CA ILE A 480 23.22 6.02 22.61
C ILE A 480 22.73 4.85 21.79
N TRP A 481 22.02 3.90 22.43
CA TRP A 481 21.40 2.81 21.72
C TRP A 481 19.90 3.13 21.59
N TRP A 482 19.52 3.52 20.39
CA TRP A 482 18.15 3.89 20.08
C TRP A 482 17.41 2.70 19.50
N ASP A 483 16.25 2.42 20.06
CA ASP A 483 15.33 1.34 19.74
C ASP A 483 15.98 -0.06 19.85
N LEU A 484 15.54 -0.82 20.84
CA LEU A 484 15.93 -2.21 21.02
C LEU A 484 14.87 -3.11 20.36
N PRO A 485 15.00 -3.47 19.08
CA PRO A 485 13.99 -4.31 18.42
C PRO A 485 13.95 -5.69 19.06
N ALA A 486 12.75 -6.27 19.15
CA ALA A 486 12.60 -7.66 19.52
C ALA A 486 13.31 -8.55 18.48
N HIS A 487 14.22 -9.37 18.92
CA HIS A 487 14.85 -10.36 18.05
C HIS A 487 14.15 -11.72 18.20
N PRO A 488 13.79 -12.39 17.11
CA PRO A 488 13.26 -13.74 17.20
C PRO A 488 14.27 -14.64 17.90
N ALA A 489 13.81 -15.33 18.93
CA ALA A 489 14.63 -16.21 19.75
C ALA A 489 15.06 -17.50 19.01
N GLU A 490 14.41 -17.80 17.90
CA GLU A 490 14.60 -19.09 17.22
C GLU A 490 15.80 -19.04 16.29
N LEU A 491 16.90 -19.59 16.78
CA LEU A 491 18.00 -20.07 15.97
C LEU A 491 17.76 -21.57 15.74
N SER A 492 17.39 -21.96 14.54
CA SER A 492 17.30 -23.35 14.15
C SER A 492 18.08 -23.61 12.87
N TYR A 493 18.71 -24.78 12.82
CA TYR A 493 19.24 -25.27 11.57
C TYR A 493 18.22 -26.18 10.89
N PRO A 494 18.14 -26.16 9.56
CA PRO A 494 17.28 -27.06 8.80
C PRO A 494 17.85 -28.50 8.77
N TRP A 495 19.06 -28.71 9.28
CA TRP A 495 19.77 -30.00 9.28
C TRP A 495 19.65 -30.73 10.62
N SER A 496 19.52 -32.05 10.55
CA SER A 496 19.56 -32.91 11.71
C SER A 496 20.97 -32.94 12.36
N GLN A 497 21.06 -33.36 13.60
CA GLN A 497 22.35 -33.50 14.29
C GLN A 497 23.31 -34.48 13.56
N ALA A 498 22.77 -35.53 12.93
CA ALA A 498 23.56 -36.45 12.12
C ALA A 498 24.16 -35.77 10.87
N GLU A 499 23.33 -34.95 10.18
CA GLU A 499 23.79 -34.18 9.00
C GLU A 499 24.82 -33.13 9.41
N LEU A 500 24.62 -32.43 10.53
CA LEU A 500 25.61 -31.46 11.06
C LEU A 500 26.96 -32.15 11.40
N ALA A 501 26.91 -33.31 12.03
CA ALA A 501 28.12 -34.09 12.31
C ALA A 501 28.81 -34.55 11.04
N GLU A 502 28.06 -34.86 10.00
CA GLU A 502 28.60 -35.26 8.70
C GLU A 502 29.20 -34.09 7.95
N LEU A 503 28.53 -32.91 7.93
CA LEU A 503 29.06 -31.65 7.40
C LEU A 503 30.43 -31.33 8.06
N SER A 504 30.48 -31.41 9.40
CA SER A 504 31.72 -31.15 10.16
C SER A 504 32.84 -32.11 9.80
N ARG A 505 32.56 -33.42 9.68
CA ARG A 505 33.53 -34.44 9.24
C ARG A 505 34.09 -34.15 7.84
N ASN A 506 33.29 -33.50 7.00
CA ASN A 506 33.66 -33.11 5.64
C ASN A 506 34.20 -31.67 5.54
N GLY A 507 34.62 -31.08 6.66
CA GLY A 507 35.29 -29.79 6.71
C GLY A 507 34.34 -28.55 6.62
N VAL A 508 33.03 -28.78 6.74
CA VAL A 508 32.03 -27.69 6.79
C VAL A 508 31.76 -27.35 8.26
N GLU A 509 32.42 -26.32 8.77
CA GLU A 509 32.38 -25.91 10.18
C GLU A 509 31.24 -24.96 10.46
N LEU A 510 30.04 -25.45 10.66
CA LEU A 510 28.90 -24.63 11.09
C LEU A 510 28.90 -24.47 12.61
N PRO A 511 28.79 -23.21 13.14
CA PRO A 511 28.74 -22.98 14.57
C PRO A 511 27.49 -23.60 15.19
N SER A 512 27.61 -24.21 16.39
CA SER A 512 26.42 -24.71 17.11
C SER A 512 25.46 -23.57 17.44
N ILE A 513 24.17 -23.91 17.68
CA ILE A 513 23.15 -22.92 18.10
C ILE A 513 23.60 -22.21 19.38
N GLY A 514 24.19 -22.96 20.35
CA GLY A 514 24.75 -22.38 21.57
C GLY A 514 25.85 -21.36 21.28
N ALA A 515 26.82 -21.69 20.42
CA ALA A 515 27.89 -20.78 20.01
C ALA A 515 27.33 -19.50 19.30
N GLN A 516 26.29 -19.65 18.48
CA GLN A 516 25.64 -18.48 17.85
C GLN A 516 24.96 -17.56 18.87
N LEU A 517 24.24 -18.13 19.86
CA LEU A 517 23.62 -17.37 20.95
C LEU A 517 24.64 -16.68 21.82
N GLU A 518 25.74 -17.35 22.16
CA GLU A 518 26.84 -16.74 22.90
C GLU A 518 27.50 -15.59 22.13
N ARG A 519 27.75 -15.78 20.84
CA ARG A 519 28.28 -14.75 19.95
C ARG A 519 27.33 -13.52 19.94
N ARG A 520 26.03 -13.72 19.72
CA ARG A 520 25.04 -12.64 19.75
C ARG A 520 25.05 -11.91 21.08
N SER A 521 25.06 -12.64 22.18
CA SER A 521 25.07 -12.05 23.52
C SER A 521 26.34 -11.22 23.77
N ARG A 522 27.51 -11.67 23.28
CA ARG A 522 28.77 -10.89 23.35
C ARG A 522 28.68 -9.60 22.52
N LEU A 523 28.16 -9.70 21.31
CA LEU A 523 27.99 -8.53 20.43
C LEU A 523 27.03 -7.50 21.03
N TRP A 524 25.94 -7.90 21.67
CA TRP A 524 25.02 -6.98 22.34
C TRP A 524 25.60 -6.35 23.61
N ARG A 525 26.47 -7.03 24.37
CA ARG A 525 27.11 -6.45 25.55
C ARG A 525 28.26 -5.52 25.20
N ARG A 526 28.87 -5.69 24.02
CA ARG A 526 30.05 -4.94 23.59
C ARG A 526 29.92 -3.41 23.67
N PRO A 527 28.81 -2.78 23.26
CA PRO A 527 28.61 -1.34 23.38
C PRO A 527 28.61 -0.84 24.83
N ILE A 528 27.95 -1.59 25.73
CA ILE A 528 27.93 -1.24 27.15
C ILE A 528 29.34 -1.31 27.74
N LEU A 529 30.09 -2.40 27.45
CA LEU A 529 31.44 -2.65 27.96
C LEU A 529 32.47 -1.66 27.42
N ASN A 530 32.24 -1.07 26.22
CA ASN A 530 33.12 -0.07 25.61
C ASN A 530 32.75 1.38 25.93
N ALA A 531 31.62 1.65 26.60
CA ALA A 531 31.24 2.99 27.03
C ALA A 531 32.07 3.44 28.25
N ARG A 532 32.61 4.67 28.23
CA ARG A 532 33.47 5.21 29.31
C ARG A 532 32.75 6.11 30.29
N GLN A 533 31.89 6.98 29.81
CA GLN A 533 31.26 8.02 30.62
C GLN A 533 29.78 7.83 30.78
N ARG A 534 29.09 7.55 29.68
CA ARG A 534 27.64 7.45 29.65
C ARG A 534 27.16 6.41 28.66
N PHE A 535 26.11 5.68 29.05
CA PHE A 535 25.35 4.79 28.17
C PHE A 535 23.87 5.13 28.28
N ILE A 536 23.28 5.52 27.17
CA ILE A 536 21.83 5.84 27.08
C ILE A 536 21.15 4.73 26.29
N LEU A 537 20.18 4.09 26.93
CA LEU A 537 19.37 3.05 26.34
C LEU A 537 17.97 3.59 26.11
N VAL A 538 17.53 3.62 24.85
CA VAL A 538 16.18 4.02 24.49
C VAL A 538 15.33 2.78 24.26
N VAL A 539 14.26 2.64 25.04
CA VAL A 539 13.37 1.48 25.02
C VAL A 539 11.96 1.91 24.65
N HIS A 540 11.38 1.25 23.66
CA HIS A 540 9.99 1.46 23.30
C HIS A 540 9.12 0.33 23.84
N ASP A 541 7.95 0.66 24.35
CA ASP A 541 6.96 -0.35 24.75
C ASP A 541 6.37 -0.98 23.48
N SER A 542 6.51 -2.28 23.35
CA SER A 542 6.10 -3.04 22.16
C SER A 542 5.32 -4.29 22.56
N ASP A 543 4.25 -4.58 21.82
CA ASP A 543 3.49 -5.82 21.95
C ASP A 543 4.25 -7.05 21.42
N GLN A 544 5.35 -6.84 20.69
CA GLN A 544 6.17 -7.92 20.10
C GLN A 544 7.22 -8.51 21.05
N GLY A 545 7.24 -8.06 22.31
CA GLY A 545 8.21 -8.47 23.31
C GLY A 545 9.45 -7.59 23.37
N TYR A 546 10.38 -7.94 24.27
CA TYR A 546 11.58 -7.15 24.50
C TYR A 546 12.82 -7.81 23.93
N HIS A 547 13.82 -6.99 23.60
CA HIS A 547 15.14 -7.45 23.21
C HIS A 547 15.78 -8.33 24.31
N PRO A 548 16.49 -9.42 23.98
CA PRO A 548 17.11 -10.30 25.00
C PRO A 548 18.07 -9.58 25.95
N LEU A 549 18.79 -8.58 25.47
CA LEU A 549 19.65 -7.74 26.33
C LEU A 549 18.83 -7.00 27.40
N TRP A 550 17.67 -6.44 27.04
CA TRP A 550 16.78 -5.78 28.00
C TRP A 550 16.28 -6.75 29.05
N THR A 551 15.85 -7.94 28.65
CA THR A 551 15.45 -9.00 29.58
C THR A 551 16.60 -9.38 30.51
N GLN A 552 17.83 -9.47 30.01
CA GLN A 552 19.00 -9.73 30.83
C GLN A 552 19.26 -8.60 31.86
N LEU A 553 19.26 -7.34 31.41
CA LEU A 553 19.49 -6.18 32.27
C LEU A 553 18.44 -6.12 33.40
N THR A 554 17.17 -6.27 33.07
CA THR A 554 16.06 -6.22 34.04
C THR A 554 16.06 -7.39 35.03
N SER A 555 16.65 -8.54 34.66
CA SER A 555 16.79 -9.69 35.56
C SER A 555 17.91 -9.51 36.58
N VAL A 556 18.93 -8.72 36.26
CA VAL A 556 20.17 -8.60 37.05
C VAL A 556 20.27 -7.29 37.81
N PHE A 557 19.67 -6.21 37.28
CA PHE A 557 19.80 -4.86 37.85
C PHE A 557 18.43 -4.28 38.21
N GLU A 558 18.48 -3.36 39.19
CA GLU A 558 17.34 -2.52 39.59
C GLU A 558 17.77 -1.11 39.95
N ASN A 559 16.88 -0.14 39.90
CA ASN A 559 17.07 1.24 40.32
C ASN A 559 18.10 2.02 39.48
N TRP A 560 18.09 1.84 38.15
CA TRP A 560 18.83 2.73 37.25
C TRP A 560 18.13 4.10 37.09
N ALA A 561 18.89 5.10 36.59
CA ALA A 561 18.29 6.35 36.17
C ALA A 561 17.36 6.14 34.96
N GLU A 562 16.06 6.45 35.12
CA GLU A 562 15.06 6.24 34.08
C GLU A 562 14.14 7.45 33.95
N VAL A 563 13.78 7.82 32.72
CA VAL A 563 12.71 8.77 32.42
C VAL A 563 11.72 8.15 31.44
N ARG A 564 10.43 8.26 31.79
CA ARG A 564 9.34 7.97 30.88
C ARG A 564 8.99 9.26 30.13
N LEU A 565 9.40 9.35 28.89
CA LEU A 565 9.35 10.58 28.12
C LEU A 565 7.92 11.11 27.94
N ASP A 566 6.99 10.20 27.65
CA ASP A 566 5.58 10.58 27.46
C ASP A 566 4.98 11.19 28.74
N GLU A 567 5.27 10.62 29.92
CA GLU A 567 4.81 11.13 31.20
C GLU A 567 5.48 12.47 31.54
N ALA A 568 6.77 12.60 31.28
CA ALA A 568 7.51 13.84 31.49
C ALA A 568 6.96 15.00 30.63
N LEU A 569 6.65 14.74 29.37
CA LEU A 569 6.06 15.72 28.46
C LEU A 569 4.64 16.12 28.88
N LEU A 570 3.82 15.17 29.32
CA LEU A 570 2.45 15.44 29.81
C LEU A 570 2.46 16.24 31.11
N SER A 571 3.44 16.01 31.98
CA SER A 571 3.58 16.75 33.25
C SER A 571 4.14 18.16 33.06
N GLY A 572 4.57 18.54 31.84
CA GLY A 572 5.22 19.80 31.56
C GLY A 572 6.65 19.87 32.06
N SER A 573 7.26 18.74 32.45
CA SER A 573 8.66 18.65 32.84
C SER A 573 9.54 18.79 31.60
N CYS A 574 10.36 19.82 31.53
CA CYS A 574 11.30 20.05 30.41
C CYS A 574 12.64 19.35 30.63
N GLU A 575 12.96 18.97 31.86
CA GLU A 575 14.23 18.30 32.18
C GLU A 575 14.05 16.78 32.06
N VAL A 576 14.37 16.27 30.86
CA VAL A 576 14.28 14.83 30.57
C VAL A 576 15.52 14.09 31.07
N LEU A 577 16.66 14.74 31.05
CA LEU A 577 17.95 14.26 31.57
C LEU A 577 18.60 15.39 32.34
N PRO A 578 19.48 15.11 33.32
CA PRO A 578 20.39 16.15 33.86
C PRO A 578 21.15 16.79 32.70
N HIS A 579 20.92 18.07 32.47
CA HIS A 579 21.47 18.85 31.36
C HIS A 579 20.87 18.57 29.98
N LEU A 580 19.67 17.99 29.91
CA LEU A 580 18.93 17.80 28.66
C LEU A 580 17.56 18.50 28.73
N ASP A 581 17.54 19.70 28.23
CA ASP A 581 16.28 20.43 28.06
C ASP A 581 15.65 20.07 26.71
N VAL A 582 14.56 19.33 26.72
CA VAL A 582 13.73 19.12 25.53
C VAL A 582 12.82 20.33 25.36
N THR A 583 12.97 21.04 24.26
CA THR A 583 12.10 22.16 23.95
C THR A 583 10.68 21.66 23.67
N THR A 584 9.76 21.90 24.59
CA THR A 584 8.36 21.60 24.42
C THR A 584 7.64 22.80 23.81
N VAL A 585 6.96 22.60 22.69
CA VAL A 585 5.99 23.56 22.17
C VAL A 585 4.66 23.24 22.81
N GLY A 586 4.19 24.09 23.72
CA GLY A 586 2.87 23.99 24.30
C GLY A 586 1.83 24.11 23.18
N VAL A 587 1.17 23.02 22.85
CA VAL A 587 0.00 23.06 21.98
C VAL A 587 -1.18 23.43 22.86
N ALA A 588 -1.66 24.69 22.69
CA ALA A 588 -2.90 25.08 23.35
C ALA A 588 -4.04 24.23 22.77
N VAL A 589 -4.58 23.35 23.59
CA VAL A 589 -5.80 22.63 23.25
C VAL A 589 -6.93 23.66 23.26
N GLN A 590 -7.34 24.09 22.09
CA GLN A 590 -8.57 24.88 21.97
C GLN A 590 -9.75 23.90 22.03
N PRO A 591 -10.72 24.14 22.93
CA PRO A 591 -11.93 23.34 22.91
C PRO A 591 -12.61 23.55 21.55
N LEU A 592 -13.10 22.45 20.98
CA LEU A 592 -13.89 22.54 19.76
C LEU A 592 -15.08 23.49 20.02
N PRO A 593 -15.43 24.33 19.03
CA PRO A 593 -16.61 25.18 19.19
C PRO A 593 -17.84 24.32 19.45
N THR A 594 -18.70 24.78 20.33
CA THR A 594 -19.98 24.10 20.59
C THR A 594 -20.79 24.00 19.29
N PRO A 595 -21.31 22.83 18.93
CA PRO A 595 -22.14 22.66 17.76
C PRO A 595 -23.32 23.63 17.79
N LYS A 596 -23.58 24.28 16.67
CA LYS A 596 -24.67 25.25 16.54
C LYS A 596 -25.69 24.72 15.53
N ARG A 597 -26.97 24.89 15.84
CA ARG A 597 -28.05 24.61 14.89
C ARG A 597 -27.98 25.51 13.65
N TRP A 598 -27.53 26.77 13.83
CA TRP A 598 -27.51 27.75 12.78
C TRP A 598 -26.10 28.31 12.55
N TRP A 599 -25.65 28.30 11.33
CA TRP A 599 -24.50 29.07 10.90
C TRP A 599 -24.98 30.44 10.39
N GLU A 600 -24.31 31.48 10.79
CA GLU A 600 -24.50 32.87 10.32
C GLU A 600 -23.34 33.23 9.40
N LEU A 601 -23.69 33.57 8.18
CA LEU A 601 -22.70 34.02 7.21
C LEU A 601 -22.68 35.56 7.19
N PRO A 602 -21.49 36.17 7.01
CA PRO A 602 -21.39 37.59 6.70
C PRO A 602 -22.23 37.93 5.46
N VAL A 603 -22.90 39.08 5.49
CA VAL A 603 -23.79 39.52 4.39
C VAL A 603 -23.05 39.60 3.04
N GLU A 604 -21.74 39.83 3.08
CA GLU A 604 -20.88 39.87 1.89
C GLU A 604 -20.66 38.49 1.25
N LEU A 605 -21.03 37.42 1.94
CA LEU A 605 -20.92 36.01 1.50
C LEU A 605 -22.29 35.42 1.15
N ALA A 606 -23.28 36.24 0.80
CA ALA A 606 -24.59 35.77 0.35
C ALA A 606 -24.43 34.79 -0.83
N PHE A 607 -25.10 33.65 -0.75
CA PHE A 607 -25.04 32.63 -1.82
C PHE A 607 -25.91 33.09 -3.00
N GLU A 608 -25.29 33.19 -4.17
CA GLU A 608 -26.06 33.25 -5.40
C GLU A 608 -26.84 31.93 -5.61
N ALA A 609 -28.03 32.00 -6.17
CA ALA A 609 -28.77 30.84 -6.58
C ALA A 609 -27.93 30.08 -7.63
N ARG A 610 -27.91 28.74 -7.53
CA ARG A 610 -27.28 27.95 -8.58
C ARG A 610 -28.23 27.89 -9.78
N ASP A 611 -27.65 27.99 -10.97
CA ASP A 611 -28.44 27.95 -12.22
C ASP A 611 -29.05 26.57 -12.45
N LEU A 612 -28.51 25.52 -11.84
CA LEU A 612 -28.88 24.14 -12.12
C LEU A 612 -28.85 23.28 -10.84
N GLU A 613 -29.99 22.66 -10.54
CA GLU A 613 -30.18 21.72 -9.46
C GLU A 613 -30.57 20.32 -10.00
N SER A 614 -30.43 19.31 -9.15
CA SER A 614 -30.90 17.94 -9.36
C SER A 614 -31.78 17.50 -8.20
N TYR A 615 -32.49 16.37 -8.34
CA TYR A 615 -33.20 15.80 -7.19
C TYR A 615 -32.30 15.69 -5.93
N SER A 616 -31.10 15.16 -6.10
CA SER A 616 -30.16 14.95 -4.96
C SER A 616 -29.76 16.27 -4.31
N SER A 617 -29.50 17.32 -5.10
CA SER A 617 -29.17 18.62 -4.56
C SER A 617 -30.37 19.33 -3.94
N LEU A 618 -31.57 19.23 -4.54
CA LEU A 618 -32.82 19.74 -3.94
C LEU A 618 -33.12 19.03 -2.61
N SER A 619 -32.99 17.73 -2.54
CA SER A 619 -33.19 16.97 -1.31
C SER A 619 -32.26 17.43 -0.20
N LYS A 620 -30.99 17.67 -0.51
CA LYS A 620 -30.04 18.24 0.47
C LYS A 620 -30.41 19.67 0.86
N LEU A 621 -30.79 20.51 -0.09
CA LEU A 621 -31.22 21.86 0.22
C LEU A 621 -32.45 21.87 1.17
N PHE A 622 -33.41 20.98 0.97
CA PHE A 622 -34.64 20.92 1.74
C PHE A 622 -34.41 20.42 3.17
N PHE A 623 -33.66 19.32 3.32
CA PHE A 623 -33.55 18.59 4.57
C PHE A 623 -32.21 18.79 5.29
N HIS A 624 -31.11 19.04 4.54
CA HIS A 624 -29.75 19.20 5.06
C HIS A 624 -29.04 20.39 4.40
N PRO A 625 -29.51 21.65 4.62
CA PRO A 625 -28.96 22.83 3.92
C PRO A 625 -27.46 23.03 4.09
N HIS A 626 -26.88 22.62 5.21
CA HIS A 626 -25.44 22.67 5.44
C HIS A 626 -24.68 21.75 4.48
N GLU A 627 -25.17 20.53 4.23
CA GLU A 627 -24.56 19.63 3.26
C GLU A 627 -24.67 20.17 1.84
N TRP A 628 -25.81 20.77 1.50
CA TRP A 628 -25.97 21.44 0.20
C TRP A 628 -24.95 22.56 0.03
N ALA A 629 -24.79 23.43 1.04
CA ALA A 629 -23.84 24.52 1.01
C ALA A 629 -22.38 24.02 0.88
N LEU A 630 -22.00 23.03 1.69
CA LEU A 630 -20.64 22.49 1.67
C LEU A 630 -20.34 21.72 0.37
N THR A 631 -21.27 20.88 -0.09
CA THR A 631 -21.07 20.05 -1.29
C THR A 631 -21.12 20.86 -2.58
N TYR A 632 -22.13 21.72 -2.74
CA TYR A 632 -22.43 22.33 -4.04
C TYR A 632 -21.95 23.77 -4.17
N VAL A 633 -21.86 24.53 -3.09
CA VAL A 633 -21.36 25.91 -3.11
C VAL A 633 -19.88 25.95 -2.75
N ALA A 634 -19.49 25.40 -1.60
CA ALA A 634 -18.09 25.34 -1.20
C ALA A 634 -17.29 24.27 -1.97
N ARG A 635 -17.99 23.38 -2.69
CA ARG A 635 -17.41 22.28 -3.50
C ARG A 635 -16.47 21.38 -2.71
N LEU A 636 -16.76 21.19 -1.42
CA LEU A 636 -16.03 20.25 -0.59
C LEU A 636 -16.42 18.81 -0.99
N ARG A 637 -15.41 17.99 -1.16
CA ARG A 637 -15.59 16.57 -1.47
C ARG A 637 -14.76 15.75 -0.51
N THR A 638 -15.26 14.59 -0.13
CA THR A 638 -14.48 13.60 0.60
C THR A 638 -13.35 13.09 -0.27
N GLY A 639 -12.17 12.93 0.32
CA GLY A 639 -10.99 12.40 -0.38
C GLY A 639 -11.04 10.87 -0.61
N ARG A 640 -12.22 10.33 -0.94
CA ARG A 640 -12.44 8.88 -1.17
C ARG A 640 -12.08 8.43 -2.58
N SER A 641 -11.00 8.93 -3.15
CA SER A 641 -10.54 8.51 -4.48
C SER A 641 -10.05 7.05 -4.55
N GLU A 642 -10.01 6.35 -3.42
CA GLU A 642 -9.53 4.97 -3.31
C GLU A 642 -10.66 3.96 -3.02
N ASP A 643 -11.87 4.41 -2.73
CA ASP A 643 -13.01 3.55 -2.46
C ASP A 643 -13.71 3.17 -3.77
N LEU A 644 -13.70 1.88 -4.06
CA LEU A 644 -14.52 1.34 -5.13
C LEU A 644 -15.94 1.03 -4.61
N PRO A 645 -17.00 1.30 -5.39
CA PRO A 645 -18.36 0.95 -4.98
C PRO A 645 -18.49 -0.56 -4.82
N ASP A 646 -19.07 -1.00 -3.71
CA ASP A 646 -19.31 -2.41 -3.42
C ASP A 646 -20.76 -2.62 -2.92
N GLY A 647 -21.20 -3.88 -2.90
CA GLY A 647 -22.52 -4.26 -2.42
C GLY A 647 -23.67 -3.62 -3.20
N PRO A 648 -24.74 -3.17 -2.51
CA PRO A 648 -25.94 -2.65 -3.17
C PRO A 648 -25.71 -1.47 -4.12
N LEU A 649 -24.67 -0.65 -3.87
CA LEU A 649 -24.32 0.47 -4.74
C LEU A 649 -23.78 -0.03 -6.09
N LEU A 650 -22.85 -0.97 -6.07
CA LEU A 650 -22.30 -1.60 -7.28
C LEU A 650 -23.39 -2.37 -8.04
N TYR A 651 -24.21 -3.15 -7.31
CA TYR A 651 -25.24 -3.98 -7.92
C TYR A 651 -26.37 -3.14 -8.56
N GLY A 652 -26.71 -2.01 -7.94
CA GLY A 652 -27.67 -1.05 -8.48
C GLY A 652 -27.17 -0.44 -9.79
N SER A 653 -25.93 0.04 -9.81
CA SER A 653 -25.32 0.61 -11.02
C SER A 653 -25.26 -0.42 -12.17
N LEU A 654 -24.86 -1.66 -11.85
CA LEU A 654 -24.84 -2.76 -12.82
C LEU A 654 -26.24 -3.07 -13.39
N ALA A 655 -27.29 -3.04 -12.53
CA ALA A 655 -28.66 -3.27 -12.94
C ALA A 655 -29.18 -2.19 -13.90
N HIS A 656 -28.92 -0.90 -13.60
CA HIS A 656 -29.30 0.20 -14.49
C HIS A 656 -28.64 0.05 -15.86
N ARG A 657 -27.36 -0.34 -15.89
CA ARG A 657 -26.64 -0.60 -17.14
C ARG A 657 -27.19 -1.79 -17.90
N LEU A 658 -27.53 -2.83 -17.17
CA LEU A 658 -28.14 -4.01 -17.78
C LEU A 658 -29.45 -3.65 -18.49
N PHE A 659 -30.33 -2.90 -17.81
CA PHE A 659 -31.61 -2.46 -18.39
C PHE A 659 -31.37 -1.54 -19.59
N GLU A 660 -30.50 -0.57 -19.51
CA GLU A 660 -30.14 0.30 -20.63
C GLU A 660 -29.65 -0.51 -21.84
N ASN A 661 -28.69 -1.43 -21.65
CA ASN A 661 -28.16 -2.25 -22.73
C ASN A 661 -29.22 -3.18 -23.31
N PHE A 662 -30.06 -3.80 -22.48
CA PHE A 662 -31.12 -4.71 -22.92
C PHE A 662 -32.14 -3.99 -23.78
N PHE A 663 -32.74 -2.90 -23.31
CA PHE A 663 -33.76 -2.15 -24.06
C PHE A 663 -33.17 -1.50 -25.31
N THR A 664 -31.93 -0.95 -25.24
CA THR A 664 -31.24 -0.41 -26.42
C THR A 664 -31.01 -1.49 -27.49
N TYR A 665 -30.68 -2.73 -27.06
CA TYR A 665 -30.46 -3.86 -27.97
C TYR A 665 -31.75 -4.32 -28.68
N HIS A 666 -32.89 -4.29 -27.99
CA HIS A 666 -34.19 -4.79 -28.46
C HIS A 666 -35.13 -3.70 -28.96
N ASP A 667 -34.75 -2.42 -28.98
CA ASP A 667 -35.57 -1.32 -29.50
C ASP A 667 -35.29 -1.09 -30.99
N SER A 668 -36.26 -1.38 -31.82
CA SER A 668 -36.16 -1.25 -33.27
C SER A 668 -36.31 0.19 -33.80
N GLU A 669 -36.77 1.13 -32.98
CA GLU A 669 -37.01 2.53 -33.37
C GLU A 669 -35.84 3.47 -33.22
N HIS A 670 -34.84 3.09 -32.41
CA HIS A 670 -33.69 3.97 -32.10
C HIS A 670 -32.75 4.23 -33.29
N ASP A 671 -32.85 3.44 -34.36
CA ASP A 671 -32.01 3.53 -35.56
C ASP A 671 -32.40 4.69 -36.52
N SER A 672 -33.58 5.30 -36.36
CA SER A 672 -34.04 6.35 -37.27
C SER A 672 -33.68 7.77 -36.83
N GLU A 673 -33.37 8.00 -35.55
CA GLU A 673 -33.09 9.36 -35.01
C GLU A 673 -31.60 9.69 -34.88
N ARG A 674 -30.72 8.69 -34.86
CA ARG A 674 -29.26 8.89 -34.90
C ARG A 674 -28.73 8.64 -36.31
N GLY A 675 -28.65 9.69 -37.13
CA GLY A 675 -27.88 9.68 -38.36
C GLY A 675 -26.40 9.51 -38.08
N SER A 676 -25.96 8.30 -37.86
CA SER A 676 -24.53 8.01 -37.67
C SER A 676 -24.00 7.04 -38.70
N GLU A 677 -22.96 7.47 -39.41
CA GLU A 677 -22.24 6.82 -40.52
C GLU A 677 -21.45 5.56 -40.13
N HIS A 678 -21.69 4.92 -38.97
CA HIS A 678 -20.89 3.76 -38.49
C HIS A 678 -21.78 2.53 -38.13
N ALA A 679 -22.62 2.08 -39.06
CA ALA A 679 -23.33 0.82 -38.91
C ALA A 679 -22.92 -0.18 -40.00
N SER A 680 -21.78 -0.82 -39.83
CA SER A 680 -21.42 -2.01 -40.61
C SER A 680 -21.61 -3.26 -39.75
N GLY A 681 -22.71 -3.98 -40.01
CA GLY A 681 -22.98 -5.33 -39.51
C GLY A 681 -24.21 -5.49 -38.64
N LYS A 682 -25.42 -5.24 -39.20
CA LYS A 682 -26.68 -5.63 -38.56
C LYS A 682 -27.05 -7.06 -38.90
N PRO A 683 -27.41 -7.92 -37.91
CA PRO A 683 -28.24 -9.07 -38.21
C PRO A 683 -29.71 -8.60 -38.32
N SER A 684 -30.27 -8.71 -39.47
CA SER A 684 -31.71 -8.55 -39.75
C SER A 684 -32.48 -9.67 -39.04
N GLY A 685 -33.27 -9.33 -37.98
CA GLY A 685 -34.13 -10.29 -37.32
C GLY A 685 -34.19 -10.24 -35.79
N LYS A 686 -33.95 -9.08 -35.16
CA LYS A 686 -34.08 -8.97 -33.69
C LYS A 686 -35.54 -8.93 -33.28
N SER A 687 -35.93 -9.77 -32.31
CA SER A 687 -37.27 -9.77 -31.72
C SER A 687 -37.47 -8.54 -30.84
N SER A 688 -38.64 -7.93 -30.87
CA SER A 688 -39.01 -6.86 -29.94
C SER A 688 -39.01 -7.40 -28.49
N TRP A 689 -38.60 -6.60 -27.53
CA TRP A 689 -38.62 -6.97 -26.10
C TRP A 689 -40.02 -7.46 -25.64
N ARG A 690 -41.09 -7.07 -26.34
CA ARG A 690 -42.45 -7.47 -26.04
C ARG A 690 -42.71 -8.97 -26.30
N ASP A 691 -41.98 -9.54 -27.24
CA ASP A 691 -42.19 -10.93 -27.72
C ASP A 691 -41.22 -11.92 -27.02
N LEU A 692 -40.30 -11.44 -26.20
CA LEU A 692 -39.27 -12.28 -25.56
C LEU A 692 -39.83 -13.05 -24.38
N HIS A 693 -39.47 -14.30 -24.27
CA HIS A 693 -39.77 -15.17 -23.13
C HIS A 693 -38.58 -15.20 -22.14
N ALA A 694 -38.78 -15.78 -20.96
CA ALA A 694 -37.74 -15.91 -19.94
C ALA A 694 -36.48 -16.65 -20.45
N THR A 695 -36.64 -17.59 -21.40
CA THR A 695 -35.53 -18.29 -22.06
C THR A 695 -34.69 -17.36 -22.92
N ASP A 696 -35.33 -16.48 -23.69
CA ASP A 696 -34.62 -15.52 -24.56
C ASP A 696 -33.83 -14.48 -23.73
N VAL A 697 -34.43 -14.07 -22.61
CA VAL A 697 -33.76 -13.17 -21.63
C VAL A 697 -32.53 -13.85 -21.05
N ARG A 698 -32.63 -15.13 -20.69
CA ARG A 698 -31.49 -15.89 -20.15
C ARG A 698 -30.39 -16.03 -21.19
N GLU A 699 -30.72 -16.40 -22.41
CA GLU A 699 -29.71 -16.52 -23.49
C GLU A 699 -29.00 -15.19 -23.74
N TRP A 700 -29.75 -14.09 -23.75
CA TRP A 700 -29.16 -12.76 -23.90
C TRP A 700 -28.24 -12.40 -22.72
N LEU A 701 -28.61 -12.72 -21.47
CA LEU A 701 -27.79 -12.49 -20.28
C LEU A 701 -26.54 -13.33 -20.28
N ASP A 702 -26.62 -14.60 -20.68
CA ASP A 702 -25.44 -15.48 -20.76
C ASP A 702 -24.40 -14.94 -21.75
N GLU A 703 -24.82 -14.28 -22.81
CA GLU A 703 -23.97 -13.66 -23.82
C GLU A 703 -23.39 -12.31 -23.35
N HIS A 704 -24.16 -11.45 -22.71
CA HIS A 704 -23.83 -10.04 -22.51
C HIS A 704 -23.39 -9.70 -21.08
N LEU A 705 -23.95 -10.36 -20.05
CA LEU A 705 -23.68 -10.05 -18.65
C LEU A 705 -22.21 -10.27 -18.23
N PRO A 706 -21.50 -11.33 -18.69
CA PRO A 706 -20.09 -11.49 -18.36
C PRO A 706 -19.20 -10.32 -18.81
N THR A 707 -19.46 -9.81 -20.01
CA THR A 707 -18.75 -8.63 -20.55
C THR A 707 -19.09 -7.37 -19.76
N LEU A 708 -20.38 -7.19 -19.42
CA LEU A 708 -20.81 -6.03 -18.63
C LEU A 708 -20.18 -6.03 -17.23
N ILE A 709 -20.17 -7.19 -16.56
CA ILE A 709 -19.49 -7.35 -15.27
C ILE A 709 -18.00 -6.99 -15.38
N ALA A 710 -17.31 -7.47 -16.42
CA ALA A 710 -15.90 -7.16 -16.62
C ALA A 710 -15.62 -5.67 -16.87
N GLN A 711 -16.56 -4.97 -17.49
CA GLN A 711 -16.43 -3.56 -17.84
C GLN A 711 -16.85 -2.58 -16.74
N GLU A 712 -17.84 -2.92 -15.93
CA GLU A 712 -18.46 -1.98 -15.01
C GLU A 712 -18.58 -2.48 -13.55
N ALA A 713 -18.33 -3.78 -13.31
CA ALA A 713 -18.42 -4.40 -11.99
C ALA A 713 -17.34 -5.48 -11.77
N ALA A 714 -16.12 -5.24 -12.25
CA ALA A 714 -15.05 -6.24 -12.25
C ALA A 714 -14.66 -6.72 -10.83
N LEU A 715 -15.06 -6.02 -9.76
CA LEU A 715 -14.95 -6.51 -8.38
C LEU A 715 -15.63 -7.87 -8.18
N LEU A 716 -16.72 -8.15 -8.89
CA LEU A 716 -17.41 -9.45 -8.85
C LEU A 716 -16.59 -10.60 -9.46
N LEU A 717 -15.51 -10.30 -10.16
CA LEU A 717 -14.61 -11.28 -10.76
C LEU A 717 -13.44 -11.64 -9.82
N GLU A 718 -13.27 -10.95 -8.69
CA GLU A 718 -12.21 -11.22 -7.75
C GLU A 718 -12.32 -12.61 -7.11
N PRO A 719 -11.19 -13.23 -6.75
CA PRO A 719 -11.19 -14.48 -6.01
C PRO A 719 -12.00 -14.38 -4.71
N GLY A 720 -12.92 -15.32 -4.49
CA GLY A 720 -13.83 -15.33 -3.34
C GLY A 720 -15.20 -14.71 -3.57
N ARG A 721 -15.41 -13.95 -4.66
CA ARG A 721 -16.71 -13.32 -4.98
C ARG A 721 -17.65 -14.17 -5.85
N GLY A 722 -17.34 -15.44 -6.03
CA GLY A 722 -18.13 -16.34 -6.90
C GLY A 722 -19.59 -16.47 -6.46
N ILE A 723 -19.87 -16.52 -5.16
CA ILE A 723 -21.24 -16.58 -4.62
C ILE A 723 -21.97 -15.27 -4.87
N ASP A 724 -21.35 -14.14 -4.57
CA ASP A 724 -21.94 -12.81 -4.79
C ASP A 724 -22.29 -12.62 -6.26
N ARG A 725 -21.36 -12.94 -7.17
CA ARG A 725 -21.58 -12.87 -8.61
C ARG A 725 -22.77 -13.71 -9.05
N GLN A 726 -22.87 -14.96 -8.57
CA GLN A 726 -23.98 -15.85 -8.91
C GLN A 726 -25.33 -15.32 -8.39
N GLN A 727 -25.37 -14.82 -7.16
CA GLN A 727 -26.58 -14.24 -6.56
C GLN A 727 -27.02 -12.98 -7.29
N VAL A 728 -26.08 -12.08 -7.62
CA VAL A 728 -26.37 -10.87 -8.39
C VAL A 728 -26.90 -11.23 -9.78
N SER A 729 -26.24 -12.15 -10.49
CA SER A 729 -26.70 -12.59 -11.83
C SER A 729 -28.12 -13.20 -11.80
N ALA A 730 -28.42 -14.06 -10.84
CA ALA A 730 -29.74 -14.66 -10.68
C ALA A 730 -30.79 -13.61 -10.29
N THR A 731 -30.41 -12.61 -9.50
CA THR A 731 -31.34 -11.51 -9.16
C THR A 731 -31.64 -10.62 -10.35
N LEU A 732 -30.63 -10.29 -11.16
CA LEU A 732 -30.79 -9.50 -12.37
C LEU A 732 -31.64 -10.23 -13.44
N GLU A 733 -31.43 -11.53 -13.61
CA GLU A 733 -32.28 -12.36 -14.51
C GLU A 733 -33.75 -12.31 -14.10
N ARG A 734 -34.00 -12.59 -12.82
CA ARG A 734 -35.38 -12.57 -12.28
C ARG A 734 -36.02 -11.19 -12.42
N ALA A 735 -35.29 -10.13 -12.04
CA ALA A 735 -35.77 -8.75 -12.10
C ALA A 735 -36.12 -8.33 -13.53
N LEU A 736 -35.27 -8.66 -14.50
CA LEU A 736 -35.53 -8.33 -15.90
C LEU A 736 -36.76 -9.06 -16.45
N VAL A 737 -36.93 -10.36 -16.15
CA VAL A 737 -38.13 -11.14 -16.55
C VAL A 737 -39.37 -10.51 -15.93
N GLN A 738 -39.39 -10.20 -14.64
CA GLN A 738 -40.53 -9.60 -13.95
C GLN A 738 -40.85 -8.19 -14.47
N LEU A 739 -39.82 -7.37 -14.72
CA LEU A 739 -39.99 -6.06 -15.33
C LEU A 739 -40.73 -6.19 -16.69
N LEU A 740 -40.28 -7.10 -17.55
CA LEU A 740 -40.95 -7.35 -18.84
C LEU A 740 -42.40 -7.80 -18.69
N GLU A 741 -42.72 -8.60 -17.66
CA GLU A 741 -44.10 -9.02 -17.36
C GLU A 741 -44.95 -7.81 -16.93
N HIS A 742 -44.48 -6.96 -16.03
CA HIS A 742 -45.14 -5.73 -15.63
C HIS A 742 -45.40 -4.79 -16.82
N LEU A 743 -44.39 -4.60 -17.70
CA LEU A 743 -44.52 -3.72 -18.88
C LEU A 743 -45.55 -4.23 -19.87
N ARG A 744 -45.64 -5.54 -20.06
CA ARG A 744 -46.66 -6.17 -20.93
C ARG A 744 -48.05 -6.07 -20.34
N ALA A 745 -48.20 -6.35 -19.05
CA ALA A 745 -49.48 -6.25 -18.35
C ALA A 745 -50.05 -4.83 -18.41
N ALA A 746 -49.18 -3.82 -18.33
CA ALA A 746 -49.53 -2.42 -18.45
C ALA A 746 -49.68 -1.92 -19.90
N GLY A 747 -49.50 -2.76 -20.92
CA GLY A 747 -49.64 -2.38 -22.32
C GLY A 747 -48.61 -1.35 -22.81
N ILE A 748 -47.45 -1.31 -22.23
CA ILE A 748 -46.40 -0.36 -22.58
C ILE A 748 -45.90 -0.56 -24.01
N GLN A 749 -45.81 0.54 -24.75
CA GLN A 749 -45.43 0.55 -26.16
C GLN A 749 -43.97 0.97 -26.35
N ARG A 750 -43.43 1.85 -25.52
CA ARG A 750 -42.06 2.35 -25.63
C ARG A 750 -41.42 2.42 -24.27
N VAL A 751 -40.11 2.06 -24.22
CA VAL A 751 -39.25 2.18 -23.05
C VAL A 751 -38.05 3.02 -23.44
N ARG A 752 -37.80 4.12 -22.73
CA ARG A 752 -36.56 4.90 -22.82
C ARG A 752 -35.84 4.80 -21.48
N THR A 753 -34.58 4.36 -21.52
CA THR A 753 -33.77 4.17 -20.33
C THR A 753 -32.80 5.33 -20.15
N GLU A 754 -32.46 5.66 -18.91
CA GLU A 754 -31.49 6.72 -18.56
C GLU A 754 -31.79 8.04 -19.31
N TYR A 755 -33.10 8.38 -19.37
CA TYR A 755 -33.55 9.51 -20.15
C TYR A 755 -33.18 10.83 -19.46
N ARG A 756 -32.25 11.56 -20.06
CA ARG A 756 -31.73 12.82 -19.51
C ARG A 756 -32.54 13.99 -20.01
N GLU A 757 -32.89 14.87 -19.08
CA GLU A 757 -33.66 16.06 -19.35
C GLU A 757 -33.24 17.21 -18.44
N GLU A 758 -33.47 18.42 -18.91
CA GLU A 758 -33.34 19.68 -18.17
C GLU A 758 -34.60 20.52 -18.37
N GLN A 759 -35.21 21.02 -17.29
CA GLN A 759 -36.40 21.79 -17.30
C GLN A 759 -36.31 23.02 -16.41
N ALA A 760 -36.97 24.10 -16.84
CA ALA A 760 -37.08 25.30 -16.03
C ALA A 760 -37.92 25.03 -14.76
N TYR A 761 -37.43 25.58 -13.63
CA TYR A 761 -38.11 25.49 -12.33
C TYR A 761 -37.86 26.77 -11.55
N LEU A 762 -38.97 27.55 -11.33
CA LEU A 762 -38.88 28.86 -10.67
C LEU A 762 -37.81 29.73 -11.34
N ASP A 763 -36.76 30.09 -10.61
CA ASP A 763 -35.65 30.93 -11.06
C ASP A 763 -34.40 30.13 -11.48
N ILE A 764 -34.50 28.77 -11.51
CA ILE A 764 -33.42 27.83 -11.82
C ILE A 764 -33.82 26.81 -12.86
N ASN A 765 -32.91 25.94 -13.26
CA ASN A 765 -33.18 24.72 -14.01
C ASN A 765 -33.02 23.48 -13.12
N ILE A 766 -33.84 22.46 -13.36
CA ILE A 766 -33.66 21.12 -12.79
C ILE A 766 -33.22 20.19 -13.88
N ARG A 767 -32.16 19.41 -13.59
CA ARG A 767 -31.68 18.34 -14.46
C ARG A 767 -31.82 16.98 -13.77
N GLY A 768 -32.25 15.99 -14.53
CA GLY A 768 -32.37 14.62 -14.06
C GLY A 768 -32.14 13.58 -15.15
N ALA A 769 -31.90 12.34 -14.73
CA ALA A 769 -31.95 11.14 -15.57
C ALA A 769 -33.05 10.25 -15.00
N ILE A 770 -34.01 9.91 -15.83
CA ILE A 770 -35.14 9.03 -15.49
C ILE A 770 -34.73 7.62 -15.87
N ASP A 771 -34.73 6.71 -14.92
CA ASP A 771 -34.24 5.33 -15.14
C ASP A 771 -35.02 4.62 -16.24
N LEU A 772 -36.36 4.68 -16.15
CA LEU A 772 -37.29 4.13 -17.15
C LEU A 772 -38.39 5.13 -17.43
N LEU A 773 -38.39 5.74 -18.59
CA LEU A 773 -39.49 6.57 -19.10
C LEU A 773 -40.30 5.73 -20.09
N LEU A 774 -41.52 5.36 -19.68
CA LEU A 774 -42.40 4.46 -20.40
C LEU A 774 -43.48 5.26 -21.13
N THR A 775 -43.98 4.73 -22.25
CA THR A 775 -45.13 5.29 -22.95
C THR A 775 -46.15 4.17 -23.24
N ASP A 776 -47.38 4.36 -22.85
CA ASP A 776 -48.47 3.42 -23.10
C ASP A 776 -49.03 3.53 -24.52
N ALA A 777 -50.08 2.72 -24.84
CA ALA A 777 -50.77 2.72 -26.12
C ALA A 777 -51.56 4.03 -26.39
N THR A 778 -51.85 4.82 -25.36
CA THR A 778 -52.54 6.10 -25.47
C THR A 778 -51.60 7.28 -25.66
N GLY A 779 -50.30 7.06 -25.56
CA GLY A 779 -49.27 8.11 -25.57
C GLY A 779 -49.05 8.74 -24.21
N GLN A 780 -49.60 8.19 -23.12
CA GLN A 780 -49.36 8.68 -21.77
C GLN A 780 -47.98 8.25 -21.31
N GLU A 781 -47.24 9.18 -20.72
CA GLU A 781 -45.92 8.90 -20.15
C GLU A 781 -46.03 8.47 -18.68
N ILE A 782 -45.16 7.52 -18.30
CA ILE A 782 -45.07 6.92 -16.99
C ILE A 782 -43.59 6.97 -16.57
N VAL A 783 -43.34 7.37 -15.35
CA VAL A 783 -41.97 7.46 -14.76
C VAL A 783 -41.78 6.27 -13.82
N VAL A 784 -40.76 5.47 -14.07
CA VAL A 784 -40.38 4.40 -13.15
C VAL A 784 -38.92 4.59 -12.76
N ASP A 785 -38.68 4.57 -11.47
CA ASP A 785 -37.34 4.67 -10.90
C ASP A 785 -36.96 3.31 -10.30
N ALA A 786 -35.82 2.75 -10.74
CA ALA A 786 -35.38 1.43 -10.35
C ALA A 786 -34.42 1.50 -9.12
N LYS A 787 -34.68 0.67 -8.13
CA LYS A 787 -33.90 0.61 -6.91
C LYS A 787 -33.44 -0.81 -6.62
N TRP A 788 -32.18 -0.98 -6.24
CA TRP A 788 -31.67 -2.31 -5.91
C TRP A 788 -32.51 -3.00 -4.82
N GLY A 789 -32.88 -2.26 -3.78
CA GLY A 789 -33.68 -2.77 -2.67
C GLY A 789 -34.39 -1.65 -1.91
N GLY A 790 -34.78 -1.91 -0.65
CA GLY A 790 -35.48 -0.93 0.19
C GLY A 790 -36.99 -0.88 -0.02
N GLU A 791 -37.59 -2.00 -0.43
CA GLU A 791 -39.02 -2.12 -0.74
C GLU A 791 -39.92 -1.52 0.33
N ARG A 792 -39.75 -1.91 1.59
CA ARG A 792 -40.52 -1.36 2.70
C ARG A 792 -40.38 0.16 2.82
N TYR A 793 -39.14 0.66 2.79
CA TYR A 793 -38.87 2.09 2.90
C TYR A 793 -39.50 2.89 1.75
N ARG A 794 -39.43 2.39 0.52
CA ARG A 794 -40.02 3.04 -0.66
C ARG A 794 -41.54 3.00 -0.63
N GLY A 795 -42.12 1.90 -0.14
CA GLY A 795 -43.58 1.82 0.11
C GLY A 795 -44.02 2.86 1.14
N GLU A 796 -43.35 2.95 2.27
CA GLU A 796 -43.64 3.97 3.29
C GLU A 796 -43.46 5.42 2.77
N GLU A 797 -42.49 5.67 1.86
CA GLU A 797 -42.34 6.96 1.19
C GLU A 797 -43.54 7.31 0.30
N ILE A 798 -44.11 6.35 -0.42
CA ILE A 798 -45.32 6.56 -1.25
C ILE A 798 -46.50 6.83 -0.33
N GLU A 799 -46.77 5.98 0.68
CA GLU A 799 -47.88 6.12 1.61
C GLU A 799 -47.84 7.47 2.34
N ALA A 800 -46.69 7.95 2.74
CA ALA A 800 -46.51 9.21 3.45
C ALA A 800 -46.38 10.43 2.53
N ASN A 801 -46.63 10.30 1.21
CA ASN A 801 -46.45 11.35 0.21
C ASN A 801 -45.10 12.08 0.31
N ARG A 802 -43.98 11.29 0.36
CA ARG A 802 -42.60 11.79 0.54
C ARG A 802 -41.66 11.38 -0.61
N HIS A 803 -42.17 10.79 -1.67
CA HIS A 803 -41.42 10.26 -2.82
C HIS A 803 -40.95 11.38 -3.77
N LEU A 804 -40.19 12.32 -3.23
CA LEU A 804 -39.74 13.56 -3.90
C LEU A 804 -38.97 13.29 -5.21
N GLN A 805 -38.23 12.18 -5.32
CA GLN A 805 -37.51 11.81 -6.54
C GLN A 805 -38.48 11.58 -7.69
N LEU A 806 -39.52 10.78 -7.47
CA LEU A 806 -40.56 10.53 -8.48
C LEU A 806 -41.34 11.81 -8.83
N ALA A 807 -41.64 12.66 -7.83
CA ALA A 807 -42.29 13.96 -8.04
C ALA A 807 -41.45 14.90 -8.90
N THR A 808 -40.12 14.92 -8.68
CA THR A 808 -39.18 15.71 -9.49
C THR A 808 -39.23 15.28 -10.97
N TYR A 809 -39.13 13.98 -11.23
CA TYR A 809 -39.15 13.47 -12.58
C TYR A 809 -40.52 13.61 -13.27
N ALA A 810 -41.59 13.42 -12.53
CA ALA A 810 -42.94 13.65 -13.04
C ALA A 810 -43.16 15.14 -13.37
N TYR A 811 -42.67 16.07 -12.55
CA TYR A 811 -42.71 17.52 -12.86
C TYR A 811 -41.95 17.83 -14.15
N MET A 812 -40.72 17.30 -14.30
CA MET A 812 -39.91 17.53 -15.50
C MET A 812 -40.69 17.08 -16.76
N ARG A 813 -41.31 15.89 -16.75
CA ARG A 813 -42.09 15.37 -17.90
C ARG A 813 -43.34 16.13 -18.13
N LYS A 814 -44.11 16.50 -17.09
CA LYS A 814 -45.27 17.33 -17.19
C LYS A 814 -44.98 18.66 -17.87
N THR A 815 -43.92 19.31 -17.45
CA THR A 815 -43.49 20.62 -17.98
C THR A 815 -43.03 20.49 -19.44
N ALA A 816 -42.21 19.49 -19.76
CA ALA A 816 -41.72 19.24 -21.11
C ALA A 816 -42.80 18.95 -22.13
N THR A 817 -43.80 18.17 -21.74
CA THR A 817 -44.93 17.79 -22.63
C THR A 817 -46.05 18.78 -22.64
N GLY A 818 -46.09 19.71 -21.68
CA GLY A 818 -47.22 20.62 -21.49
C GLY A 818 -48.53 19.92 -21.08
N ALA A 819 -48.41 18.71 -20.51
CA ALA A 819 -49.58 17.89 -20.17
C ALA A 819 -50.34 18.48 -18.98
N ASN A 820 -51.67 18.42 -19.04
CA ASN A 820 -52.55 18.87 -17.95
C ASN A 820 -52.53 17.93 -16.74
N ARG A 821 -52.20 16.65 -16.96
CA ARG A 821 -52.12 15.63 -15.91
C ARG A 821 -50.68 15.33 -15.57
N TRP A 822 -50.47 15.01 -14.32
CA TRP A 822 -49.18 14.48 -13.89
C TRP A 822 -48.93 13.09 -14.45
N PRO A 823 -47.70 12.76 -14.91
CA PRO A 823 -47.33 11.39 -15.25
C PRO A 823 -47.52 10.45 -14.06
N TYR A 824 -47.91 9.23 -14.32
CA TYR A 824 -47.95 8.19 -13.31
C TYR A 824 -46.48 7.86 -12.90
N ALA A 825 -46.25 7.61 -11.62
CA ALA A 825 -44.90 7.39 -11.11
C ALA A 825 -44.85 6.18 -10.16
N ALA A 826 -43.83 5.36 -10.28
CA ALA A 826 -43.66 4.15 -9.50
C ALA A 826 -42.20 3.83 -9.23
N TYR A 827 -41.92 3.01 -8.22
CA TYR A 827 -40.63 2.40 -8.00
C TYR A 827 -40.62 0.95 -8.49
N PHE A 828 -39.55 0.53 -9.14
CA PHE A 828 -39.27 -0.88 -9.43
C PHE A 828 -38.14 -1.40 -8.52
N ILE A 829 -38.44 -2.41 -7.70
CA ILE A 829 -37.48 -2.97 -6.72
C ILE A 829 -36.81 -4.20 -7.33
N ILE A 830 -35.53 -4.10 -7.66
CA ILE A 830 -34.75 -5.12 -8.38
C ILE A 830 -34.66 -6.43 -7.60
N THR A 831 -34.42 -6.36 -6.28
CA THR A 831 -34.26 -7.59 -5.46
C THR A 831 -35.50 -8.43 -5.33
N SER A 832 -36.70 -7.84 -5.33
CA SER A 832 -37.97 -8.56 -5.28
C SER A 832 -38.65 -8.71 -6.65
N GLY A 833 -38.35 -7.83 -7.60
CA GLY A 833 -39.04 -7.70 -8.89
C GLY A 833 -40.38 -7.01 -8.77
N ASN A 834 -40.75 -6.46 -7.62
CA ASN A 834 -41.99 -5.79 -7.36
C ASN A 834 -41.99 -4.35 -7.89
N LEU A 835 -43.11 -3.92 -8.36
CA LEU A 835 -43.40 -2.55 -8.74
C LEU A 835 -44.25 -1.92 -7.64
N LEU A 836 -43.80 -0.83 -7.03
CA LEU A 836 -44.52 -0.15 -5.95
C LEU A 836 -45.15 1.13 -6.50
N ALA A 837 -46.43 1.30 -6.23
CA ALA A 837 -47.19 2.40 -6.79
C ALA A 837 -48.33 2.86 -5.84
N PRO A 838 -48.87 4.08 -6.00
CA PRO A 838 -49.97 4.57 -5.19
C PRO A 838 -51.30 3.84 -5.49
N ASP A 839 -51.47 3.32 -6.70
CA ASP A 839 -52.67 2.57 -7.16
C ASP A 839 -52.27 1.58 -8.26
N ASP A 840 -53.22 0.72 -8.67
CA ASP A 840 -53.06 -0.30 -9.70
C ASP A 840 -53.61 0.11 -11.09
N SER A 841 -53.93 1.38 -11.29
CA SER A 841 -54.58 1.86 -12.53
C SER A 841 -53.71 1.71 -13.79
N VAL A 842 -52.41 1.70 -13.66
CA VAL A 842 -51.44 1.54 -14.76
C VAL A 842 -50.81 0.15 -14.74
N PHE A 843 -50.38 -0.31 -13.60
CA PHE A 843 -49.76 -1.62 -13.41
C PHE A 843 -50.67 -2.51 -12.58
N PRO A 844 -51.41 -3.45 -13.22
CA PRO A 844 -52.38 -4.28 -12.51
C PRO A 844 -51.77 -5.16 -11.42
N ASP A 845 -50.49 -5.53 -11.54
CA ASP A 845 -49.78 -6.39 -10.59
C ASP A 845 -48.88 -5.59 -9.64
N ALA A 846 -49.06 -4.26 -9.51
CA ALA A 846 -48.27 -3.43 -8.60
C ALA A 846 -48.62 -3.74 -7.13
N VAL A 847 -47.62 -3.63 -6.28
CA VAL A 847 -47.84 -3.56 -4.83
C VAL A 847 -48.33 -2.15 -4.50
N VAL A 848 -49.60 -2.05 -4.11
CA VAL A 848 -50.26 -0.78 -3.89
C VAL A 848 -49.94 -0.22 -2.51
N HIS A 849 -49.50 1.01 -2.48
CA HIS A 849 -49.25 1.82 -1.30
C HIS A 849 -50.15 3.08 -1.35
N PRO A 850 -51.38 3.01 -0.85
CA PRO A 850 -52.35 4.07 -1.02
C PRO A 850 -51.99 5.32 -0.23
N GLN A 851 -52.15 6.48 -0.88
CA GLN A 851 -51.94 7.79 -0.26
C GLN A 851 -53.25 8.29 0.40
N ALA A 852 -53.16 9.30 1.26
CA ALA A 852 -54.35 9.96 1.82
C ALA A 852 -55.14 10.67 0.72
N VAL A 853 -56.46 10.87 0.93
CA VAL A 853 -57.42 11.27 -0.11
C VAL A 853 -57.10 12.58 -0.82
N ASP A 854 -56.35 13.50 -0.20
CA ASP A 854 -56.00 14.80 -0.79
C ASP A 854 -54.46 14.96 -0.95
N GLU A 855 -53.70 13.87 -0.84
CA GLU A 855 -52.27 13.85 -0.93
C GLU A 855 -51.84 13.09 -2.19
N ASP A 856 -51.47 13.83 -3.22
CA ASP A 856 -50.95 13.28 -4.47
C ASP A 856 -49.59 13.86 -4.83
N ILE A 857 -49.03 13.43 -5.95
CA ILE A 857 -47.75 13.89 -6.45
C ILE A 857 -47.71 15.41 -6.74
N ALA A 858 -48.87 15.99 -7.07
CA ALA A 858 -49.01 17.44 -7.29
C ALA A 858 -48.92 18.24 -5.97
N ASP A 859 -49.58 17.71 -4.92
CA ASP A 859 -49.43 18.27 -3.55
C ASP A 859 -48.01 18.19 -3.08
N LEU A 860 -47.40 17.02 -3.20
CA LEU A 860 -45.99 16.85 -2.82
C LEU A 860 -45.05 17.86 -3.50
N TRP A 861 -45.23 18.08 -4.80
CA TRP A 861 -44.42 19.03 -5.54
C TRP A 861 -44.69 20.48 -5.09
N SER A 862 -45.97 20.85 -4.85
CA SER A 862 -46.32 22.19 -4.34
C SER A 862 -45.66 22.47 -2.99
N ARG A 863 -45.64 21.47 -2.09
CA ARG A 863 -44.94 21.55 -0.79
C ARG A 863 -43.41 21.66 -0.99
N GLY A 864 -42.89 20.99 -1.99
CA GLY A 864 -41.51 21.15 -2.42
C GLY A 864 -41.17 22.58 -2.86
N GLU A 865 -42.04 23.22 -3.64
CA GLU A 865 -41.86 24.64 -4.03
C GLU A 865 -41.89 25.58 -2.84
N SER A 866 -42.84 25.41 -1.90
CA SER A 866 -42.90 26.18 -0.67
C SER A 866 -41.63 26.03 0.17
N THR A 867 -41.13 24.80 0.24
CA THR A 867 -39.86 24.50 0.94
C THR A 867 -38.68 25.14 0.25
N TYR A 868 -38.58 25.10 -1.09
CA TYR A 868 -37.51 25.75 -1.85
C TYR A 868 -37.46 27.25 -1.55
N ARG A 869 -38.62 27.97 -1.67
CA ARG A 869 -38.69 29.40 -1.41
C ARG A 869 -38.27 29.74 0.03
N TRP A 870 -38.75 28.98 0.99
CA TRP A 870 -38.39 29.15 2.40
C TRP A 870 -36.87 28.94 2.66
N ARG A 871 -36.27 27.91 2.08
CA ARG A 871 -34.83 27.66 2.21
C ARG A 871 -34.00 28.73 1.51
N ARG A 872 -34.46 29.24 0.37
CA ARG A 872 -33.80 30.35 -0.32
C ARG A 872 -33.85 31.65 0.53
N GLU A 873 -34.95 31.97 1.11
CA GLU A 873 -35.06 33.11 2.03
C GLU A 873 -34.08 33.02 3.21
N GLN A 874 -33.89 31.82 3.78
CA GLN A 874 -32.92 31.61 4.84
C GLN A 874 -31.46 31.83 4.35
N LEU A 875 -31.12 31.26 3.19
CA LEU A 875 -29.80 31.42 2.59
C LEU A 875 -29.49 32.87 2.20
N ASP A 876 -30.49 33.57 1.62
CA ASP A 876 -30.38 35.00 1.25
C ASP A 876 -30.22 35.89 2.48
N ALA A 877 -30.75 35.50 3.63
CA ALA A 877 -30.51 36.12 4.93
C ALA A 877 -29.20 35.74 5.59
N GLY A 878 -28.37 34.88 4.92
CA GLY A 878 -27.09 34.39 5.46
C GLY A 878 -27.22 33.30 6.55
N HIS A 879 -28.37 32.64 6.62
CA HIS A 879 -28.64 31.62 7.62
C HIS A 879 -28.60 30.21 7.00
N ILE A 880 -27.77 29.30 7.54
CA ILE A 880 -27.73 27.90 7.16
C ILE A 880 -28.13 27.05 8.36
N GLU A 881 -29.17 26.24 8.23
CA GLU A 881 -29.55 25.28 9.24
C GLU A 881 -28.66 24.04 9.13
N VAL A 882 -27.93 23.71 10.23
CA VAL A 882 -26.98 22.60 10.27
C VAL A 882 -27.65 21.32 10.73
N ASN A 883 -28.46 21.41 11.78
CA ASN A 883 -29.18 20.28 12.32
C ASN A 883 -30.39 20.74 13.14
N VAL A 884 -31.46 19.95 13.10
CA VAL A 884 -32.62 20.16 13.96
C VAL A 884 -32.36 19.45 15.28
N ALA A 885 -31.57 20.07 16.17
CA ALA A 885 -31.37 19.54 17.52
C ALA A 885 -32.49 20.00 18.45
N GLU A 886 -33.02 19.11 19.24
CA GLU A 886 -34.09 19.40 20.22
C GLU A 886 -33.66 20.43 21.30
N THR A 887 -32.35 20.64 21.46
CA THR A 887 -31.78 21.44 22.56
C THR A 887 -31.58 22.93 22.25
N GLU A 888 -31.64 23.37 20.99
CA GLU A 888 -31.57 24.79 20.66
C GLU A 888 -32.96 25.36 20.42
N PRO A 889 -33.39 26.39 21.19
CA PRO A 889 -34.69 26.97 21.00
C PRO A 889 -34.76 27.77 19.68
N THR A 890 -35.86 27.56 19.00
CA THR A 890 -36.43 28.40 17.92
C THR A 890 -35.70 28.38 16.58
N ALA A 891 -36.40 27.85 15.59
CA ALA A 891 -36.22 28.20 14.21
C ALA A 891 -36.10 29.71 14.05
N ARG A 892 -35.04 30.22 13.40
CA ARG A 892 -34.91 31.65 13.07
C ARG A 892 -35.98 32.13 12.07
N SER A 893 -36.58 31.17 11.36
CA SER A 893 -37.79 31.37 10.56
C SER A 893 -38.70 30.15 10.77
N THR A 894 -39.99 30.39 10.88
CA THR A 894 -41.00 29.35 10.97
C THR A 894 -41.21 28.73 9.59
N ALA A 895 -41.16 27.42 9.46
CA ALA A 895 -41.52 26.75 8.21
C ALA A 895 -42.96 27.12 7.81
N PRO A 896 -43.23 27.40 6.54
CA PRO A 896 -44.61 27.53 6.03
C PRO A 896 -45.44 26.29 6.37
N GLN A 897 -46.74 26.42 6.57
CA GLN A 897 -47.64 25.30 6.88
C GLN A 897 -47.67 24.27 5.79
N ASP A 898 -47.41 24.69 4.57
CA ASP A 898 -47.39 23.90 3.35
C ASP A 898 -45.97 23.45 2.94
N ALA A 899 -44.96 23.65 3.81
CA ALA A 899 -43.62 23.10 3.55
C ALA A 899 -43.55 21.59 3.81
N LEU A 900 -42.55 20.94 3.24
CA LEU A 900 -42.21 19.56 3.56
C LEU A 900 -41.77 19.47 5.02
N GLU A 901 -42.28 18.48 5.75
CA GLU A 901 -41.85 18.21 7.11
C GLU A 901 -40.39 17.74 7.14
N ASN A 902 -39.61 18.38 7.98
CA ASN A 902 -38.25 17.97 8.25
C ASN A 902 -38.22 17.15 9.54
N ASP A 903 -38.66 15.90 9.45
CA ASP A 903 -38.59 14.91 10.51
C ASP A 903 -37.35 14.00 10.38
N ARG A 904 -36.55 14.24 9.35
CA ARG A 904 -35.30 13.54 9.14
C ARG A 904 -34.27 14.06 10.14
N GLY A 905 -33.85 13.19 11.03
CA GLY A 905 -32.69 13.46 11.88
C GLY A 905 -31.42 13.68 11.04
N PRO A 906 -30.25 13.83 11.67
CA PRO A 906 -28.97 13.97 10.97
C PRO A 906 -28.83 12.86 9.92
N ASP A 907 -28.35 13.21 8.72
CA ASP A 907 -28.09 12.22 7.70
C ASP A 907 -27.07 11.21 8.22
N ARG A 908 -27.42 9.93 8.20
CA ARG A 908 -26.53 8.85 8.60
C ARG A 908 -25.23 8.79 7.77
N PHE A 909 -25.27 9.39 6.58
CA PHE A 909 -24.16 9.44 5.63
C PHE A 909 -23.58 10.86 5.48
N ASP A 910 -23.79 11.74 6.49
CA ASP A 910 -23.22 13.10 6.49
C ASP A 910 -21.68 13.02 6.58
N ASP A 911 -21.01 13.37 5.50
CA ASP A 911 -19.55 13.46 5.42
C ASP A 911 -18.95 14.63 6.21
N PHE A 912 -19.78 15.56 6.69
CA PHE A 912 -19.36 16.81 7.31
C PHE A 912 -19.54 16.84 8.84
N THR A 913 -19.86 15.73 9.47
CA THR A 913 -20.09 15.62 10.93
C THR A 913 -18.96 16.22 11.76
N ARG A 914 -17.69 16.07 11.31
CA ARG A 914 -16.54 16.67 12.01
C ARG A 914 -16.46 18.20 11.86
N LEU A 915 -16.97 18.74 10.76
CA LEU A 915 -17.01 20.20 10.54
C LEU A 915 -18.16 20.83 11.30
N THR A 916 -19.29 20.15 11.38
CA THR A 916 -20.48 20.63 12.10
C THR A 916 -20.36 20.42 13.60
N GLY A 917 -19.55 19.46 14.04
CA GLY A 917 -19.42 19.06 15.43
C GLY A 917 -20.60 18.20 15.93
N TRP A 918 -21.58 17.88 15.08
CA TRP A 918 -22.70 17.00 15.41
C TRP A 918 -22.30 15.55 15.09
N ASN A 919 -22.26 14.71 16.12
CA ASN A 919 -22.02 13.28 15.94
C ASN A 919 -23.36 12.58 15.64
N SER A 920 -23.45 11.93 14.49
CA SER A 920 -24.60 11.09 14.12
C SER A 920 -24.76 9.82 14.97
N PHE A 921 -23.89 9.60 15.97
CA PHE A 921 -23.81 8.40 16.78
C PHE A 921 -23.96 8.63 18.30
N SER A 922 -24.55 9.72 18.73
CA SER A 922 -24.90 9.93 20.15
C SER A 922 -26.28 9.38 20.47
#